data_b0453b1bd3637e7786df32ca86fa755a
#
_entry.id   b0453b1bd3637e7786df32ca86fa755a
#
_cell.length_a   1.000
_cell.length_b   1.000
_cell.length_c   1.000
_cell.angle_alpha   90.00
_cell.angle_beta   90.00
_cell.angle_gamma   90.00
#
_symmetry.space_group_name_H-M   'P 1'
#
loop_
_entity.id
_entity.type
_entity.pdbx_description
1 polymer ?
#
loop_
_entity_poly.entity_id
_entity_poly.type
_entity_poly.pdbx_seq_one_letter_code
_entity_poly.pdbx_strand_id
1 'polypeptide(L)'
;MYRKERLVVVLDDIRRHMSIARQGIWLCPECGNYEVWKTRDIDTNHIDRKCSKCNKRARFTLNRSTSGKGRKRNYEIWERDLSIDFNEIIQEASRRNNKEETKRIESEISEQKMQSESQDNLPHIWGLDWSPKKPLSFTRKVSREEVKKELLRFIAERHDGYLEIIATEWDRMKLPIEFNGINYHQFSKDFCVKVSKTLDERIWKPELLSIGEEEVIPRRKSDLYLKRRCQRFVRDISLCLRRIAYSNSVDLETHLQWQRWMTRTRALDEHLKDLFTNGISTPDGKKFGGKGFRSTWQEGVVACATSLNRAIDLPPEDRDQADVIAPMIRDVGLALAMGQTPLEIFAAQMGKSGSYMSGGNLDSGGRDLHIGNWEKRVLPPTAPLPIASATATGVALAAKLLDIDRFHLAPVGEGCSSNGEFWEAMNLAGVRGLPIAFMIQNNQIALDTFTIGQSGAETFGDKGHAMGIPAWTIDGSDPLQFHASTATSREYALDGGGPTLIHVETMRGCGHAHHHDDLYLGSATGNPPGYVDRELLSYWADKDPLPSHRDYCIFIGASEKQLISMEEEEQANVDRARKEMEEMPWPEGNTVTKGVTSRHNAESHSEQYSRFEKEVQEISPGPLNDGELSIEFSNAPSSSTYSRAIQNAMVKLAEMHSDNIVFMGEDMEVAGAFGMNIPLKAKGHSSKLLDMPLSESIIINSATGAALGGMKPVAEIQFGGFAALAMNALVNNAAQLRWRWGADVPLTVRIPLGAKTRSGPFHANMIESWFMNDPGLTIVFPSNPQDAYDLLIESHQLDDPVVFLEHLGLYGLGGGKTGWGDSINQVLDTKSVIKRIENNETTIGKANVIRGGKDLTIITWGAMVHVALKVADKISKEGFEIEIIDLRTILPFDTNTCIQSVMKTKKMIILQESQYTGGLGHTVSSRIMEESFWDMEYPPVVIGALDTPVPFSPTLEDHTIPTVELVLRHVKRMVINK
;
A
#
# COMPACT_ATOMS: atom_id res chain seq x y z
N MET A 1 -23.69 -12.01 -28.49
CA MET A 1 -22.64 -10.98 -28.62
C MET A 1 -21.38 -11.41 -27.90
N TYR A 2 -21.42 -11.71 -26.62
CA TYR A 2 -20.28 -12.03 -25.78
C TYR A 2 -19.47 -13.29 -26.20
N ARG A 3 -20.14 -14.33 -26.68
CA ARG A 3 -19.45 -15.52 -27.23
C ARG A 3 -18.71 -15.24 -28.56
N LYS A 4 -19.13 -14.22 -29.30
CA LYS A 4 -18.52 -13.85 -30.59
C LYS A 4 -17.23 -13.03 -30.38
N GLU A 5 -17.19 -12.12 -29.39
CA GLU A 5 -15.99 -11.32 -29.09
C GLU A 5 -14.87 -12.19 -28.51
N ARG A 6 -15.18 -13.16 -27.65
CA ARG A 6 -14.20 -14.14 -27.16
C ARG A 6 -13.58 -14.98 -28.25
N LEU A 7 -14.38 -15.36 -29.23
CA LEU A 7 -13.88 -16.09 -30.39
C LEU A 7 -12.89 -15.24 -31.20
N VAL A 8 -13.15 -13.95 -31.30
CA VAL A 8 -12.28 -12.99 -31.98
C VAL A 8 -10.96 -12.80 -31.23
N VAL A 9 -10.96 -12.73 -29.90
CA VAL A 9 -9.74 -12.61 -29.09
C VAL A 9 -8.89 -13.87 -29.18
N VAL A 10 -9.50 -15.05 -29.05
CA VAL A 10 -8.79 -16.34 -29.21
C VAL A 10 -8.23 -16.49 -30.63
N LEU A 11 -8.95 -16.00 -31.62
CA LEU A 11 -8.50 -16.05 -33.03
C LEU A 11 -7.40 -15.01 -33.33
N ASP A 12 -7.37 -13.89 -32.65
CA ASP A 12 -6.28 -12.90 -32.78
C ASP A 12 -4.99 -13.39 -32.08
N ASP A 13 -5.08 -14.12 -30.97
CA ASP A 13 -3.92 -14.75 -30.33
C ASP A 13 -3.36 -15.91 -31.15
N ILE A 14 -4.21 -16.73 -31.74
CA ILE A 14 -3.78 -17.75 -32.72
C ILE A 14 -3.07 -17.10 -33.92
N ARG A 15 -3.47 -15.89 -34.33
CA ARG A 15 -2.78 -15.12 -35.39
C ARG A 15 -1.41 -14.60 -35.00
N ARG A 16 -1.20 -14.22 -33.76
CA ARG A 16 0.10 -13.66 -33.28
C ARG A 16 1.21 -14.70 -33.26
N HIS A 17 0.87 -15.97 -33.07
CA HIS A 17 1.85 -17.05 -32.95
C HIS A 17 2.10 -17.83 -34.28
N MET A 18 1.31 -17.57 -35.31
CA MET A 18 1.54 -18.13 -36.65
C MET A 18 2.20 -17.08 -37.54
N SER A 19 3.53 -16.98 -37.45
CA SER A 19 4.30 -16.30 -38.51
C SER A 19 4.12 -17.05 -39.84
N ILE A 20 3.74 -16.31 -40.85
CA ILE A 20 3.66 -16.71 -42.24
C ILE A 20 2.30 -17.35 -42.69
N ALA A 21 1.56 -16.55 -43.41
CA ALA A 21 0.35 -16.78 -44.18
C ALA A 21 -0.97 -16.46 -43.47
N ARG A 22 -1.59 -15.38 -43.91
CA ARG A 22 -2.92 -14.93 -43.41
C ARG A 22 -3.97 -16.00 -43.64
N GLN A 23 -4.50 -16.55 -42.57
CA GLN A 23 -5.65 -17.44 -42.58
C GLN A 23 -6.88 -16.67 -42.15
N GLY A 24 -8.00 -16.83 -42.84
CA GLY A 24 -9.31 -16.33 -42.43
C GLY A 24 -10.22 -17.49 -42.02
N ILE A 25 -11.03 -17.26 -40.99
CA ILE A 25 -12.10 -18.20 -40.62
C ILE A 25 -13.40 -17.69 -41.22
N TRP A 26 -14.08 -18.59 -41.90
CA TRP A 26 -15.26 -18.31 -42.69
C TRP A 26 -16.41 -19.18 -42.23
N LEU A 27 -17.55 -18.54 -41.95
CA LEU A 27 -18.78 -19.24 -41.55
C LEU A 27 -19.65 -19.47 -42.76
N CYS A 28 -20.09 -20.68 -42.96
CA CYS A 28 -21.05 -21.00 -44.01
C CYS A 28 -22.47 -20.47 -43.65
N PRO A 29 -23.05 -19.56 -44.41
CA PRO A 29 -24.37 -18.98 -44.11
C PRO A 29 -25.52 -20.00 -44.22
N GLU A 30 -25.27 -21.13 -44.87
CA GLU A 30 -26.30 -22.14 -45.15
C GLU A 30 -26.40 -23.24 -44.08
N CYS A 31 -25.27 -23.59 -43.45
CA CYS A 31 -25.25 -24.66 -42.44
C CYS A 31 -24.47 -24.36 -41.17
N GLY A 32 -23.94 -23.12 -41.02
CA GLY A 32 -23.20 -22.71 -39.85
C GLY A 32 -21.83 -23.35 -39.67
N ASN A 33 -21.30 -24.07 -40.66
CA ASN A 33 -19.99 -24.72 -40.55
C ASN A 33 -18.85 -23.73 -40.73
N TYR A 34 -17.77 -23.86 -39.92
CA TYR A 34 -16.58 -23.04 -40.02
C TYR A 34 -15.54 -23.65 -40.96
N GLU A 35 -14.93 -22.85 -41.80
CA GLU A 35 -13.85 -23.27 -42.68
C GLU A 35 -12.70 -22.28 -42.60
N VAL A 36 -11.45 -22.78 -42.52
CA VAL A 36 -10.26 -21.96 -42.45
C VAL A 36 -9.57 -22.03 -43.80
N TRP A 37 -9.44 -20.87 -44.46
CA TRP A 37 -8.73 -20.83 -45.75
C TRP A 37 -7.58 -19.85 -45.71
N LYS A 38 -6.49 -20.21 -46.41
CA LYS A 38 -5.35 -19.32 -46.69
C LYS A 38 -5.71 -18.43 -47.87
N THR A 39 -5.68 -17.12 -47.69
CA THR A 39 -5.86 -16.18 -48.81
C THR A 39 -4.55 -15.49 -49.10
N ARG A 40 -4.15 -15.40 -50.35
CA ARG A 40 -3.03 -14.59 -50.83
C ARG A 40 -3.43 -13.15 -51.13
N ASP A 41 -4.73 -12.83 -51.13
CA ASP A 41 -5.28 -11.54 -51.53
C ASP A 41 -5.93 -10.85 -50.37
N ILE A 42 -5.52 -9.61 -50.07
CA ILE A 42 -5.86 -8.84 -48.88
C ILE A 42 -7.13 -8.03 -49.11
N ASP A 43 -7.54 -7.83 -50.33
CA ASP A 43 -8.55 -6.84 -50.71
C ASP A 43 -9.91 -7.41 -51.08
N THR A 44 -10.08 -8.73 -51.11
CA THR A 44 -11.39 -9.33 -51.43
C THR A 44 -12.26 -9.45 -50.17
N ASN A 45 -13.39 -8.71 -50.14
CA ASN A 45 -14.39 -8.77 -49.10
C ASN A 45 -15.37 -9.96 -49.22
N HIS A 46 -15.26 -10.74 -50.32
CA HIS A 46 -16.14 -11.87 -50.59
C HIS A 46 -15.35 -13.03 -51.14
N ILE A 47 -15.67 -14.23 -50.66
CA ILE A 47 -15.11 -15.47 -51.22
C ILE A 47 -16.27 -16.40 -51.57
N ASP A 48 -16.40 -16.76 -52.84
CA ASP A 48 -17.38 -17.77 -53.33
C ASP A 48 -16.71 -19.16 -53.25
N ARG A 49 -17.12 -19.97 -52.28
CA ARG A 49 -16.62 -21.36 -52.13
C ARG A 49 -17.71 -22.35 -51.76
N LYS A 50 -17.38 -23.60 -51.98
CA LYS A 50 -18.24 -24.72 -51.65
C LYS A 50 -17.97 -25.15 -50.24
N CYS A 51 -19.04 -25.17 -49.37
CA CYS A 51 -18.89 -25.60 -47.99
C CYS A 51 -18.65 -27.11 -47.94
N SER A 52 -17.67 -27.54 -47.15
CA SER A 52 -17.31 -28.96 -46.99
C SER A 52 -18.40 -29.79 -46.33
N LYS A 53 -19.19 -29.16 -45.45
CA LYS A 53 -20.25 -29.86 -44.71
C LYS A 53 -21.59 -29.97 -45.49
N CYS A 54 -22.09 -28.88 -46.04
CA CYS A 54 -23.39 -28.89 -46.70
C CYS A 54 -23.29 -29.00 -48.22
N ASN A 55 -22.10 -28.97 -48.80
CA ASN A 55 -21.81 -29.12 -50.23
C ASN A 55 -22.42 -28.01 -51.11
N LYS A 56 -23.00 -26.95 -50.51
CA LYS A 56 -23.55 -25.80 -51.21
C LYS A 56 -22.49 -24.76 -51.49
N ARG A 57 -22.57 -24.08 -52.64
CA ARG A 57 -21.76 -22.95 -52.97
C ARG A 57 -22.39 -21.71 -52.35
N ALA A 58 -21.62 -21.02 -51.44
CA ALA A 58 -22.11 -19.83 -50.74
C ALA A 58 -21.11 -18.70 -50.85
N ARG A 59 -21.59 -17.47 -50.82
CA ARG A 59 -20.78 -16.26 -50.82
C ARG A 59 -20.53 -15.84 -49.37
N PHE A 60 -19.30 -15.96 -48.95
CA PHE A 60 -18.86 -15.54 -47.61
C PHE A 60 -18.39 -14.10 -47.66
N THR A 61 -18.93 -13.23 -46.78
CA THR A 61 -18.63 -11.81 -46.75
C THR A 61 -17.86 -11.44 -45.49
N LEU A 62 -16.79 -10.68 -45.66
CA LEU A 62 -16.00 -10.09 -44.59
C LEU A 62 -16.28 -8.58 -44.51
N ASN A 63 -16.88 -8.10 -43.44
CA ASN A 63 -17.20 -6.70 -43.31
C ASN A 63 -16.05 -5.93 -42.63
N ARG A 64 -15.54 -4.86 -43.24
CA ARG A 64 -14.53 -3.98 -42.70
C ARG A 64 -15.18 -2.68 -42.31
N SER A 65 -15.15 -2.32 -41.01
CA SER A 65 -15.37 -0.94 -40.61
C SER A 65 -14.04 -0.23 -40.34
N THR A 66 -13.81 0.86 -41.07
CA THR A 66 -12.68 1.76 -40.82
C THR A 66 -13.18 3.01 -40.12
N SER A 67 -12.90 3.19 -38.81
CA SER A 67 -12.97 4.50 -38.19
C SER A 67 -11.58 5.15 -38.18
N GLY A 68 -11.55 6.44 -38.45
CA GLY A 68 -10.39 7.22 -38.86
C GLY A 68 -9.16 7.22 -37.95
N LYS A 69 -8.04 7.43 -38.62
CA LYS A 69 -6.69 7.73 -38.08
C LYS A 69 -6.19 6.86 -36.95
N GLY A 70 -5.75 5.68 -37.27
CA GLY A 70 -5.05 4.76 -36.40
C GLY A 70 -5.44 3.32 -36.75
N ARG A 71 -4.54 2.54 -37.28
CA ARG A 71 -4.80 1.21 -37.78
C ARG A 71 -5.23 0.23 -36.68
N LYS A 72 -6.49 0.28 -36.27
CA LYS A 72 -7.17 -0.84 -35.65
C LYS A 72 -8.20 -1.39 -36.64
N ARG A 73 -8.01 -2.62 -37.09
CA ARG A 73 -8.96 -3.33 -37.96
C ARG A 73 -9.93 -4.06 -37.06
N ASN A 74 -11.15 -3.53 -36.90
CA ASN A 74 -12.27 -4.25 -36.28
C ASN A 74 -12.97 -5.07 -37.37
N TYR A 75 -13.26 -6.32 -37.03
CA TYR A 75 -14.02 -7.24 -37.87
C TYR A 75 -15.39 -7.46 -37.20
N GLU A 76 -16.49 -7.10 -37.87
CA GLU A 76 -17.85 -7.44 -37.45
C GLU A 76 -18.33 -8.67 -38.24
N ILE A 77 -18.84 -9.65 -37.51
CA ILE A 77 -19.47 -10.84 -38.06
C ILE A 77 -20.99 -10.67 -37.92
N TRP A 78 -21.74 -10.68 -39.05
CA TRP A 78 -23.18 -10.51 -39.05
C TRP A 78 -23.94 -11.75 -38.56
N GLU A 79 -25.04 -11.51 -37.88
CA GLU A 79 -25.78 -12.45 -37.05
C GLU A 79 -26.65 -13.45 -37.75
N ARG A 80 -26.63 -14.63 -37.22
CA ARG A 80 -27.81 -15.46 -36.89
C ARG A 80 -27.42 -16.39 -35.73
N ASP A 81 -28.37 -16.57 -34.81
CA ASP A 81 -28.34 -17.38 -33.61
C ASP A 81 -27.44 -18.64 -33.68
N LEU A 82 -26.30 -18.62 -32.99
CA LEU A 82 -25.37 -19.76 -32.96
C LEU A 82 -24.90 -20.00 -31.53
N SER A 83 -25.42 -21.05 -30.93
CA SER A 83 -24.76 -21.67 -29.79
C SER A 83 -23.46 -22.32 -30.27
N ILE A 84 -22.31 -21.70 -29.97
CA ILE A 84 -20.99 -22.28 -30.30
C ILE A 84 -20.68 -23.33 -29.23
N ASP A 85 -20.60 -24.59 -29.62
CA ASP A 85 -20.13 -25.65 -28.75
C ASP A 85 -18.59 -25.64 -28.74
N PHE A 86 -17.97 -25.28 -27.62
CA PHE A 86 -16.52 -25.29 -27.43
C PHE A 86 -15.93 -26.69 -27.61
N ASN A 87 -16.72 -27.73 -27.38
CA ASN A 87 -16.29 -29.12 -27.62
C ASN A 87 -16.08 -29.42 -29.12
N GLU A 88 -16.82 -28.76 -30.01
CA GLU A 88 -16.57 -28.91 -31.46
C GLU A 88 -15.22 -28.29 -31.87
N ILE A 89 -14.81 -27.16 -31.26
CA ILE A 89 -13.52 -26.52 -31.54
C ILE A 89 -12.36 -27.39 -31.05
N ILE A 90 -12.50 -27.99 -29.88
CA ILE A 90 -11.51 -28.91 -29.28
C ILE A 90 -11.42 -30.19 -30.13
N GLN A 91 -12.55 -30.75 -30.58
CA GLN A 91 -12.56 -31.92 -31.44
C GLN A 91 -11.93 -31.65 -32.82
N GLU A 92 -12.11 -30.47 -33.37
CA GLU A 92 -11.49 -30.08 -34.64
C GLU A 92 -9.98 -29.86 -34.52
N ALA A 93 -9.52 -29.24 -33.41
CA ALA A 93 -8.08 -29.11 -33.09
C ALA A 93 -7.42 -30.49 -32.87
N SER A 94 -8.14 -31.40 -32.19
CA SER A 94 -7.68 -32.80 -31.98
C SER A 94 -7.61 -33.61 -33.27
N ARG A 95 -8.55 -33.41 -34.20
CA ARG A 95 -8.54 -34.07 -35.54
C ARG A 95 -7.35 -33.65 -36.41
N ARG A 96 -6.76 -32.47 -36.15
CA ARG A 96 -5.60 -31.97 -36.87
C ARG A 96 -4.26 -32.45 -36.33
N ASN A 97 -4.27 -33.35 -35.36
CA ASN A 97 -3.10 -34.00 -34.76
C ASN A 97 -2.10 -33.03 -34.07
N ASN A 98 -2.56 -31.89 -33.58
CA ASN A 98 -1.77 -30.93 -32.85
C ASN A 98 -2.06 -30.99 -31.33
N LYS A 99 -1.46 -32.03 -30.69
CA LYS A 99 -1.67 -32.32 -29.24
C LYS A 99 -1.26 -31.19 -28.30
N GLU A 100 -0.28 -30.35 -28.68
CA GLU A 100 0.14 -29.22 -27.86
C GLU A 100 -0.85 -28.07 -27.93
N GLU A 101 -1.40 -27.78 -29.09
CA GLU A 101 -2.41 -26.76 -29.30
C GLU A 101 -3.74 -27.11 -28.65
N THR A 102 -4.11 -28.38 -28.67
CA THR A 102 -5.31 -28.91 -27.98
C THR A 102 -5.18 -28.75 -26.47
N LYS A 103 -4.04 -29.15 -25.88
CA LYS A 103 -3.77 -28.99 -24.44
C LYS A 103 -3.73 -27.52 -24.02
N ARG A 104 -3.18 -26.64 -24.87
CA ARG A 104 -3.14 -25.21 -24.59
C ARG A 104 -4.55 -24.60 -24.62
N ILE A 105 -5.38 -24.94 -25.61
CA ILE A 105 -6.78 -24.49 -25.70
C ILE A 105 -7.59 -25.03 -24.51
N GLU A 106 -7.41 -26.27 -24.12
CA GLU A 106 -8.06 -26.85 -22.92
C GLU A 106 -7.63 -26.16 -21.63
N SER A 107 -6.33 -25.82 -21.50
CA SER A 107 -5.80 -25.05 -20.37
C SER A 107 -6.38 -23.63 -20.33
N GLU A 108 -6.37 -22.92 -21.46
CA GLU A 108 -6.92 -21.57 -21.58
C GLU A 108 -8.44 -21.53 -21.31
N ILE A 109 -9.19 -22.54 -21.76
CA ILE A 109 -10.64 -22.70 -21.47
C ILE A 109 -10.85 -23.01 -19.97
N SER A 110 -10.00 -23.84 -19.39
CA SER A 110 -10.05 -24.17 -17.96
C SER A 110 -9.72 -22.95 -17.11
N GLU A 111 -8.69 -22.19 -17.45
CA GLU A 111 -8.34 -20.94 -16.79
C GLU A 111 -9.43 -19.88 -16.97
N GLN A 112 -10.05 -19.79 -18.14
CA GLN A 112 -11.18 -18.89 -18.38
C GLN A 112 -12.45 -19.31 -17.65
N LYS A 113 -12.69 -20.61 -17.45
CA LYS A 113 -13.76 -21.12 -16.58
C LYS A 113 -13.49 -20.78 -15.13
N MET A 114 -12.26 -21.00 -14.63
CA MET A 114 -11.87 -20.60 -13.28
C MET A 114 -12.00 -19.09 -13.10
N GLN A 115 -11.60 -18.28 -14.09
CA GLN A 115 -11.78 -16.82 -14.04
C GLN A 115 -13.25 -16.39 -14.13
N SER A 116 -14.12 -17.12 -14.84
CA SER A 116 -15.54 -16.82 -14.89
C SER A 116 -16.26 -17.25 -13.61
N GLU A 117 -15.83 -18.33 -12.97
CA GLU A 117 -16.31 -18.77 -11.67
C GLU A 117 -15.79 -17.86 -10.55
N SER A 118 -14.53 -17.36 -10.67
CA SER A 118 -13.98 -16.37 -9.74
C SER A 118 -14.59 -14.97 -9.88
N GLN A 119 -15.16 -14.64 -11.04
CA GLN A 119 -15.86 -13.35 -11.24
C GLN A 119 -17.28 -13.32 -10.67
N ASP A 120 -17.89 -14.46 -10.37
CA ASP A 120 -19.09 -14.53 -9.54
C ASP A 120 -18.76 -14.30 -8.04
N ASN A 121 -17.49 -14.42 -7.64
CA ASN A 121 -16.95 -14.10 -6.32
C ASN A 121 -16.30 -12.72 -6.28
N LEU A 122 -17.00 -11.68 -6.71
CA LEU A 122 -16.49 -10.31 -6.60
C LEU A 122 -16.37 -9.89 -5.12
N PRO A 123 -15.28 -9.22 -4.70
CA PRO A 123 -15.02 -8.86 -3.30
C PRO A 123 -16.15 -8.08 -2.63
N HIS A 124 -16.88 -7.27 -3.40
CA HIS A 124 -18.02 -6.48 -2.90
C HIS A 124 -19.27 -7.29 -2.54
N ILE A 125 -19.20 -8.62 -2.58
CA ILE A 125 -20.25 -9.53 -2.09
C ILE A 125 -19.92 -10.15 -0.74
N TRP A 126 -18.80 -9.77 -0.11
CA TRP A 126 -18.47 -10.26 1.22
C TRP A 126 -19.64 -10.06 2.20
N GLY A 127 -19.95 -11.10 2.96
CA GLY A 127 -20.97 -11.07 4.01
C GLY A 127 -22.40 -10.77 3.56
N LEU A 128 -22.78 -10.98 2.29
CA LEU A 128 -24.15 -10.73 1.80
C LEU A 128 -25.23 -11.55 2.53
N ASP A 129 -24.87 -12.72 3.01
CA ASP A 129 -25.71 -13.65 3.77
C ASP A 129 -25.42 -13.63 5.27
N TRP A 130 -24.62 -12.67 5.74
CA TRP A 130 -24.23 -12.60 7.14
C TRP A 130 -25.42 -12.39 8.07
N SER A 131 -25.43 -13.16 9.14
CA SER A 131 -26.35 -12.97 10.27
C SER A 131 -25.66 -13.33 11.59
N PRO A 132 -26.04 -12.68 12.71
CA PRO A 132 -25.45 -12.96 14.02
C PRO A 132 -25.60 -14.43 14.41
N LYS A 133 -24.51 -15.06 14.87
CA LYS A 133 -24.51 -16.49 15.25
C LYS A 133 -25.10 -16.72 16.64
N LYS A 134 -24.91 -15.80 17.58
CA LYS A 134 -25.26 -15.96 18.99
C LYS A 134 -26.12 -14.79 19.50
N PRO A 135 -27.08 -15.04 20.41
CA PRO A 135 -27.77 -13.97 21.12
C PRO A 135 -26.81 -13.24 22.07
N LEU A 136 -27.09 -11.96 22.35
CA LEU A 136 -26.46 -11.19 23.41
C LEU A 136 -27.35 -11.18 24.66
N SER A 137 -26.74 -11.08 25.83
CA SER A 137 -27.47 -10.88 27.10
C SER A 137 -27.78 -9.42 27.24
N PHE A 138 -29.04 -9.06 27.25
CA PHE A 138 -29.48 -7.69 27.46
C PHE A 138 -29.43 -7.30 28.96
N THR A 139 -28.91 -6.15 29.26
CA THR A 139 -28.89 -5.55 30.61
C THR A 139 -30.19 -4.84 30.92
N ARG A 140 -30.94 -4.43 29.90
CA ARG A 140 -32.28 -3.86 30.01
C ARG A 140 -33.24 -4.47 28.97
N LYS A 141 -34.54 -4.36 29.23
CA LYS A 141 -35.53 -4.63 28.20
C LYS A 141 -35.61 -3.47 27.21
N VAL A 142 -35.80 -3.78 25.95
CA VAL A 142 -35.94 -2.82 24.86
C VAL A 142 -37.36 -2.85 24.35
N SER A 143 -38.00 -1.69 24.24
CA SER A 143 -39.32 -1.61 23.67
C SER A 143 -39.33 -1.85 22.14
N ARG A 144 -40.45 -2.38 21.69
CA ARG A 144 -40.68 -2.55 20.22
C ARG A 144 -40.53 -1.22 19.46
N GLU A 145 -41.00 -0.13 20.05
CA GLU A 145 -40.98 1.21 19.44
C GLU A 145 -39.54 1.77 19.34
N GLU A 146 -38.69 1.56 20.35
CA GLU A 146 -37.27 1.94 20.27
C GLU A 146 -36.57 1.24 19.11
N VAL A 147 -36.77 -0.06 18.99
CA VAL A 147 -36.16 -0.84 17.88
C VAL A 147 -36.69 -0.35 16.54
N LYS A 148 -37.99 -0.12 16.40
CA LYS A 148 -38.62 0.42 15.18
C LYS A 148 -38.01 1.76 14.78
N LYS A 149 -37.94 2.66 15.75
CA LYS A 149 -37.39 4.03 15.54
C LYS A 149 -35.98 3.99 15.01
N GLU A 150 -35.09 3.25 15.66
CA GLU A 150 -33.69 3.16 15.22
C GLU A 150 -33.54 2.45 13.86
N LEU A 151 -34.29 1.42 13.61
CA LEU A 151 -34.30 0.74 12.30
C LEU A 151 -34.77 1.68 11.18
N LEU A 152 -35.89 2.36 11.38
CA LEU A 152 -36.43 3.27 10.34
C LEU A 152 -35.52 4.48 10.12
N ARG A 153 -34.86 5.01 11.19
CA ARG A 153 -33.86 6.06 11.07
C ARG A 153 -32.70 5.61 10.17
N PHE A 154 -32.15 4.43 10.41
CA PHE A 154 -31.09 3.84 9.59
C PHE A 154 -31.55 3.63 8.14
N ILE A 155 -32.77 3.14 7.92
CA ILE A 155 -33.31 2.94 6.56
C ILE A 155 -33.46 4.29 5.83
N ALA A 156 -33.97 5.31 6.53
CA ALA A 156 -34.13 6.65 5.95
C ALA A 156 -32.77 7.26 5.54
N GLU A 157 -31.72 7.01 6.35
CA GLU A 157 -30.38 7.49 6.07
C GLU A 157 -29.72 6.77 4.88
N ARG A 158 -29.87 5.46 4.80
CA ARG A 158 -29.03 4.63 3.90
C ARG A 158 -29.80 3.94 2.77
N HIS A 159 -31.10 3.78 2.90
CA HIS A 159 -31.94 2.95 2.02
C HIS A 159 -33.37 3.51 1.92
N ASP A 160 -33.53 4.80 1.76
CA ASP A 160 -34.80 5.54 1.76
C ASP A 160 -35.89 4.92 0.89
N GLY A 161 -35.54 4.44 -0.30
CA GLY A 161 -36.44 3.75 -1.22
C GLY A 161 -37.10 2.47 -0.69
N TYR A 162 -36.64 1.94 0.46
CA TYR A 162 -37.20 0.74 1.09
C TYR A 162 -37.98 1.04 2.37
N LEU A 163 -38.10 2.31 2.78
CA LEU A 163 -38.70 2.71 4.04
C LEU A 163 -40.14 2.17 4.22
N GLU A 164 -40.98 2.29 3.21
CA GLU A 164 -42.38 1.82 3.23
C GLU A 164 -42.46 0.31 3.36
N ILE A 165 -41.60 -0.44 2.66
CA ILE A 165 -41.54 -1.90 2.72
C ILE A 165 -41.23 -2.34 4.13
N ILE A 166 -40.21 -1.75 4.76
CA ILE A 166 -39.79 -2.10 6.11
C ILE A 166 -40.84 -1.74 7.14
N ALA A 167 -41.44 -0.55 7.07
CA ALA A 167 -42.52 -0.17 7.97
C ALA A 167 -43.72 -1.12 7.86
N THR A 168 -44.10 -1.50 6.64
CA THR A 168 -45.17 -2.45 6.39
C THR A 168 -44.88 -3.84 6.94
N GLU A 169 -43.68 -4.39 6.70
CA GLU A 169 -43.31 -5.70 7.20
C GLU A 169 -43.16 -5.72 8.72
N TRP A 170 -42.70 -4.63 9.34
CA TRP A 170 -42.68 -4.45 10.79
C TRP A 170 -44.08 -4.58 11.38
N ASP A 171 -45.08 -3.85 10.86
CA ASP A 171 -46.43 -3.80 11.39
C ASP A 171 -47.19 -5.12 11.19
N ARG A 172 -46.80 -5.93 10.18
CA ARG A 172 -47.32 -7.26 9.93
C ARG A 172 -46.83 -8.33 10.89
N MET A 173 -45.74 -8.09 11.60
CA MET A 173 -45.20 -9.07 12.56
C MET A 173 -45.89 -8.99 13.90
N LYS A 174 -46.21 -10.14 14.46
CA LYS A 174 -46.67 -10.25 15.84
C LYS A 174 -45.49 -10.21 16.78
N LEU A 175 -45.09 -9.01 17.17
CA LEU A 175 -43.93 -8.76 18.01
C LEU A 175 -44.31 -8.58 19.48
N PRO A 176 -43.44 -8.99 20.44
CA PRO A 176 -43.61 -8.66 21.83
C PRO A 176 -43.53 -7.14 22.03
N ILE A 177 -44.11 -6.65 23.11
CA ILE A 177 -44.05 -5.22 23.50
C ILE A 177 -42.59 -4.85 23.86
N GLU A 178 -41.88 -5.80 24.50
CA GLU A 178 -40.50 -5.66 24.94
C GLU A 178 -39.67 -6.86 24.53
N PHE A 179 -38.40 -6.60 24.19
CA PHE A 179 -37.44 -7.63 23.84
C PHE A 179 -36.42 -7.85 24.97
N ASN A 180 -36.01 -9.10 25.13
CA ASN A 180 -34.77 -9.50 25.80
C ASN A 180 -33.79 -10.10 24.76
N GLY A 181 -32.55 -10.40 25.15
CA GLY A 181 -31.53 -10.82 24.23
C GLY A 181 -31.87 -12.06 23.37
N ILE A 182 -32.59 -13.03 23.96
CA ILE A 182 -32.94 -14.28 23.29
C ILE A 182 -34.06 -14.07 22.25
N ASN A 183 -35.18 -13.48 22.67
CA ASN A 183 -36.29 -13.27 21.75
C ASN A 183 -35.99 -12.18 20.71
N TYR A 184 -35.11 -11.23 21.03
CA TYR A 184 -34.60 -10.25 20.05
C TYR A 184 -33.75 -10.91 18.97
N HIS A 185 -32.89 -11.82 19.35
CA HIS A 185 -32.05 -12.54 18.37
C HIS A 185 -32.91 -13.34 17.40
N GLN A 186 -33.90 -14.07 17.90
CA GLN A 186 -34.85 -14.80 17.06
C GLN A 186 -35.64 -13.85 16.15
N PHE A 187 -36.17 -12.77 16.73
CA PHE A 187 -36.86 -11.72 15.96
C PHE A 187 -35.99 -11.18 14.81
N SER A 188 -34.72 -10.82 15.09
CA SER A 188 -33.83 -10.25 14.09
C SER A 188 -33.65 -11.18 12.89
N LYS A 189 -33.47 -12.47 13.13
CA LYS A 189 -33.38 -13.49 12.08
C LYS A 189 -34.67 -13.61 11.27
N ASP A 190 -35.80 -13.77 11.96
CA ASP A 190 -37.12 -13.93 11.33
C ASP A 190 -37.47 -12.69 10.50
N PHE A 191 -37.15 -11.51 11.00
CA PHE A 191 -37.36 -10.24 10.29
C PHE A 191 -36.54 -10.15 9.01
N CYS A 192 -35.26 -10.44 9.07
CA CYS A 192 -34.38 -10.45 7.87
C CYS A 192 -34.86 -11.45 6.82
N VAL A 193 -35.24 -12.67 7.23
CA VAL A 193 -35.80 -13.69 6.32
C VAL A 193 -37.10 -13.18 5.69
N LYS A 194 -37.97 -12.55 6.47
CA LYS A 194 -39.23 -12.03 5.94
C LYS A 194 -39.03 -10.87 4.99
N VAL A 195 -38.12 -9.96 5.30
CA VAL A 195 -37.76 -8.85 4.41
C VAL A 195 -37.16 -9.38 3.11
N SER A 196 -36.22 -10.32 3.17
CA SER A 196 -35.65 -10.97 1.98
C SER A 196 -36.74 -11.55 1.08
N LYS A 197 -37.67 -12.33 1.64
CA LYS A 197 -38.79 -12.89 0.87
C LYS A 197 -39.67 -11.81 0.23
N THR A 198 -39.96 -10.74 0.95
CA THR A 198 -40.76 -9.62 0.42
C THR A 198 -40.03 -8.90 -0.71
N LEU A 199 -38.71 -8.75 -0.63
CA LEU A 199 -37.90 -8.17 -1.70
C LEU A 199 -37.88 -9.06 -2.93
N ASP A 200 -37.75 -10.39 -2.76
CA ASP A 200 -37.82 -11.35 -3.87
C ASP A 200 -39.18 -11.28 -4.57
N GLU A 201 -40.27 -11.14 -3.81
CA GLU A 201 -41.62 -11.09 -4.37
C GLU A 201 -42.00 -9.73 -4.99
N ARG A 202 -41.45 -8.62 -4.48
CA ARG A 202 -41.91 -7.27 -4.85
C ARG A 202 -40.91 -6.46 -5.67
N ILE A 203 -39.63 -6.64 -5.43
CA ILE A 203 -38.55 -5.83 -6.02
C ILE A 203 -37.79 -6.64 -7.05
N TRP A 204 -37.29 -7.83 -6.67
CA TRP A 204 -36.54 -8.69 -7.57
C TRP A 204 -37.50 -9.51 -8.42
N LYS A 205 -37.89 -8.89 -9.54
CA LYS A 205 -38.79 -9.52 -10.55
C LYS A 205 -38.08 -9.57 -11.89
N PRO A 206 -37.31 -10.65 -12.16
CA PRO A 206 -36.53 -10.74 -13.41
C PRO A 206 -37.42 -10.64 -14.65
N GLU A 207 -38.69 -11.07 -14.56
CA GLU A 207 -39.67 -10.97 -15.62
C GLU A 207 -40.09 -9.55 -16.01
N LEU A 208 -39.81 -8.55 -15.17
CA LEU A 208 -40.01 -7.14 -15.50
C LEU A 208 -38.88 -6.55 -16.33
N LEU A 209 -37.75 -7.24 -16.38
CA LEU A 209 -36.59 -6.85 -17.17
C LEU A 209 -36.68 -7.52 -18.55
N SER A 210 -36.44 -6.81 -19.61
CA SER A 210 -36.45 -7.38 -20.96
C SER A 210 -35.38 -8.44 -21.08
N ILE A 211 -35.76 -9.62 -21.63
CA ILE A 211 -34.81 -10.71 -21.86
C ILE A 211 -33.70 -10.23 -22.80
N GLY A 212 -32.48 -10.30 -22.38
CA GLY A 212 -31.31 -9.90 -23.15
C GLY A 212 -30.89 -8.48 -22.97
N GLU A 213 -31.56 -7.64 -22.15
CA GLU A 213 -31.03 -6.38 -21.69
C GLU A 213 -29.89 -6.66 -20.72
N GLU A 214 -28.70 -6.35 -21.16
CA GLU A 214 -27.50 -6.34 -20.32
C GLU A 214 -27.25 -4.90 -19.91
N GLU A 215 -26.79 -4.74 -18.66
CA GLU A 215 -26.29 -3.45 -18.26
C GLU A 215 -25.05 -3.05 -19.07
N VAL A 216 -24.66 -1.79 -18.98
CA VAL A 216 -23.46 -1.25 -19.64
C VAL A 216 -22.19 -2.06 -19.30
N ILE A 217 -22.19 -2.72 -18.14
CA ILE A 217 -21.06 -3.54 -17.69
C ILE A 217 -21.23 -4.98 -18.22
N PRO A 218 -20.33 -5.45 -19.07
CA PRO A 218 -20.33 -6.84 -19.52
C PRO A 218 -20.39 -7.82 -18.37
N ARG A 219 -21.16 -8.93 -18.51
CA ARG A 219 -21.33 -10.00 -17.52
C ARG A 219 -22.15 -9.63 -16.28
N ARG A 220 -22.68 -8.42 -16.16
CA ARG A 220 -23.64 -8.05 -15.12
C ARG A 220 -25.02 -7.87 -15.73
N LYS A 221 -25.87 -8.86 -15.52
CA LYS A 221 -27.29 -8.75 -15.88
C LYS A 221 -28.00 -7.88 -14.84
N SER A 222 -28.96 -7.09 -15.29
CA SER A 222 -29.75 -6.19 -14.45
C SER A 222 -30.47 -6.93 -13.32
N ASP A 223 -30.99 -8.12 -13.57
CA ASP A 223 -31.64 -8.99 -12.58
C ASP A 223 -30.68 -9.42 -11.45
N LEU A 224 -29.45 -9.84 -11.81
CA LEU A 224 -28.44 -10.21 -10.84
C LEU A 224 -27.97 -9.00 -10.01
N TYR A 225 -27.81 -7.85 -10.65
CA TYR A 225 -27.45 -6.61 -9.95
C TYR A 225 -28.52 -6.23 -8.93
N LEU A 226 -29.80 -6.28 -9.31
CA LEU A 226 -30.92 -5.99 -8.44
C LEU A 226 -30.99 -6.97 -7.28
N LYS A 227 -30.80 -8.27 -7.53
CA LYS A 227 -30.73 -9.28 -6.48
C LYS A 227 -29.64 -9.00 -5.46
N ARG A 228 -28.44 -8.68 -5.91
CA ARG A 228 -27.31 -8.32 -5.04
C ARG A 228 -27.60 -7.06 -4.22
N ARG A 229 -28.27 -6.08 -4.81
CA ARG A 229 -28.70 -4.88 -4.09
C ARG A 229 -29.71 -5.21 -2.97
N CYS A 230 -30.66 -6.09 -3.22
CA CYS A 230 -31.58 -6.59 -2.19
C CYS A 230 -30.83 -7.35 -1.08
N GLN A 231 -29.87 -8.18 -1.43
CA GLN A 231 -29.05 -8.91 -0.45
C GLN A 231 -28.22 -7.97 0.42
N ARG A 232 -27.58 -6.93 -0.16
CA ARG A 232 -26.87 -5.89 0.61
C ARG A 232 -27.79 -5.19 1.58
N PHE A 233 -28.98 -4.86 1.14
CA PHE A 233 -29.98 -4.22 2.02
C PHE A 233 -30.34 -5.11 3.21
N VAL A 234 -30.60 -6.41 3.00
CA VAL A 234 -30.90 -7.35 4.10
C VAL A 234 -29.71 -7.48 5.06
N ARG A 235 -28.48 -7.57 4.53
CA ARG A 235 -27.25 -7.54 5.33
C ARG A 235 -27.20 -6.29 6.21
N ASP A 236 -27.43 -5.13 5.63
CA ASP A 236 -27.34 -3.83 6.32
C ASP A 236 -28.41 -3.70 7.41
N ILE A 237 -29.61 -4.26 7.20
CA ILE A 237 -30.63 -4.42 8.25
C ILE A 237 -30.12 -5.32 9.38
N SER A 238 -29.51 -6.46 9.04
CA SER A 238 -28.96 -7.38 10.04
C SER A 238 -27.89 -6.71 10.89
N LEU A 239 -27.02 -5.92 10.28
CA LEU A 239 -26.00 -5.13 10.97
C LEU A 239 -26.62 -4.03 11.86
N CYS A 240 -27.66 -3.34 11.38
CA CYS A 240 -28.40 -2.37 12.18
C CYS A 240 -29.02 -3.01 13.42
N LEU A 241 -29.73 -4.12 13.25
CA LEU A 241 -30.33 -4.86 14.36
C LEU A 241 -29.27 -5.37 15.35
N ARG A 242 -28.09 -5.77 14.87
CA ARG A 242 -26.99 -6.21 15.72
C ARG A 242 -26.42 -5.06 16.56
N ARG A 243 -26.27 -3.85 15.99
CA ARG A 243 -25.88 -2.66 16.77
C ARG A 243 -26.88 -2.36 17.88
N ILE A 244 -28.19 -2.43 17.59
CA ILE A 244 -29.23 -2.25 18.62
C ILE A 244 -29.06 -3.30 19.73
N ALA A 245 -28.72 -4.55 19.37
CA ALA A 245 -28.46 -5.59 20.36
C ALA A 245 -27.25 -5.26 21.25
N TYR A 246 -26.14 -4.85 20.68
CA TYR A 246 -24.96 -4.44 21.44
C TYR A 246 -25.24 -3.25 22.35
N SER A 247 -25.98 -2.23 21.88
CA SER A 247 -26.35 -1.07 22.69
C SER A 247 -27.19 -1.46 23.94
N ASN A 248 -27.86 -2.60 23.94
CA ASN A 248 -28.69 -3.06 25.04
C ASN A 248 -28.03 -4.17 25.88
N SER A 249 -26.79 -4.50 25.60
CA SER A 249 -26.03 -5.53 26.32
C SER A 249 -24.94 -4.97 27.23
N VAL A 250 -24.80 -3.66 27.31
CA VAL A 250 -23.77 -2.99 28.13
C VAL A 250 -24.23 -2.84 29.57
N ASP A 251 -23.40 -3.23 30.51
CA ASP A 251 -23.65 -3.12 31.94
C ASP A 251 -23.15 -1.81 32.57
N LEU A 252 -23.54 -1.54 33.80
CA LEU A 252 -23.14 -0.35 34.52
C LEU A 252 -21.60 -0.25 34.68
N GLU A 253 -20.93 -1.36 34.92
CA GLU A 253 -19.46 -1.36 35.11
C GLU A 253 -18.72 -0.90 33.83
N THR A 254 -19.19 -1.33 32.70
CA THR A 254 -18.67 -0.88 31.40
C THR A 254 -18.90 0.61 31.18
N HIS A 255 -20.09 1.14 31.54
CA HIS A 255 -20.36 2.58 31.48
C HIS A 255 -19.46 3.39 32.44
N LEU A 256 -19.22 2.89 33.65
CA LEU A 256 -18.30 3.50 34.62
C LEU A 256 -16.86 3.49 34.07
N GLN A 257 -16.46 2.42 33.38
CA GLN A 257 -15.15 2.37 32.76
C GLN A 257 -14.99 3.40 31.64
N TRP A 258 -16.02 3.62 30.82
CA TRP A 258 -15.99 4.69 29.80
C TRP A 258 -15.92 6.06 30.45
N GLN A 259 -16.70 6.30 31.50
CA GLN A 259 -16.67 7.56 32.25
C GLN A 259 -15.30 7.83 32.84
N ARG A 260 -14.64 6.80 33.40
CA ARG A 260 -13.27 6.84 33.90
C ARG A 260 -12.26 7.26 32.79
N TRP A 261 -12.33 6.63 31.63
CA TRP A 261 -11.43 6.95 30.52
C TRP A 261 -11.68 8.34 29.93
N MET A 262 -12.93 8.76 29.81
CA MET A 262 -13.27 10.11 29.33
C MET A 262 -12.78 11.18 30.34
N THR A 263 -12.95 10.96 31.64
CA THR A 263 -12.43 11.84 32.69
C THR A 263 -10.92 11.96 32.62
N ARG A 264 -10.20 10.83 32.50
CA ARG A 264 -8.75 10.81 32.33
C ARG A 264 -8.31 11.60 31.10
N THR A 265 -9.01 11.42 29.99
CA THR A 265 -8.72 12.08 28.72
C THR A 265 -8.91 13.61 28.85
N ARG A 266 -9.99 14.05 29.43
CA ARG A 266 -10.27 15.48 29.65
C ARG A 266 -9.25 16.10 30.61
N ALA A 267 -8.92 15.44 31.72
CA ALA A 267 -7.87 15.90 32.63
C ALA A 267 -6.51 16.03 31.93
N LEU A 268 -6.15 15.07 31.08
CA LEU A 268 -4.94 15.13 30.26
C LEU A 268 -4.97 16.31 29.27
N ASP A 269 -6.10 16.55 28.60
CA ASP A 269 -6.29 17.64 27.66
C ASP A 269 -6.10 19.02 28.33
N GLU A 270 -6.58 19.18 29.58
CA GLU A 270 -6.42 20.40 30.35
C GLU A 270 -4.94 20.66 30.70
N HIS A 271 -4.23 19.64 31.13
CA HIS A 271 -2.80 19.72 31.39
C HIS A 271 -1.98 19.99 30.09
N LEU A 272 -2.34 19.37 28.98
CA LEU A 272 -1.71 19.64 27.68
C LEU A 272 -1.93 21.09 27.26
N LYS A 273 -3.15 21.62 27.45
CA LYS A 273 -3.43 23.05 27.17
C LYS A 273 -2.50 23.96 27.96
N ASP A 274 -2.31 23.69 29.25
CA ASP A 274 -1.42 24.48 30.13
C ASP A 274 0.04 24.32 29.68
N LEU A 275 0.51 23.10 29.44
CA LEU A 275 1.87 22.82 28.96
C LEU A 275 2.19 23.51 27.65
N PHE A 276 1.26 23.47 26.69
CA PHE A 276 1.45 24.12 25.38
C PHE A 276 1.44 25.66 25.49
N THR A 277 0.75 26.20 26.47
CA THR A 277 0.65 27.66 26.69
C THR A 277 1.86 28.19 27.47
N ASN A 278 2.20 27.53 28.56
CA ASN A 278 3.19 28.00 29.52
C ASN A 278 4.58 27.40 29.29
N GLY A 279 4.66 26.23 28.65
CA GLY A 279 5.89 25.49 28.42
C GLY A 279 6.59 25.02 29.68
N ILE A 280 7.57 24.15 29.47
CA ILE A 280 8.51 23.71 30.50
C ILE A 280 9.93 24.21 30.16
N SER A 281 10.79 24.32 31.18
CA SER A 281 12.15 24.76 30.95
C SER A 281 13.00 23.67 30.30
N THR A 282 13.72 24.06 29.26
CA THR A 282 14.75 23.23 28.63
C THR A 282 16.09 23.36 29.40
N PRO A 283 17.08 22.49 29.18
CA PRO A 283 18.39 22.56 29.86
C PRO A 283 19.11 23.88 29.68
N ASP A 284 18.89 24.59 28.55
CA ASP A 284 19.48 25.93 28.28
C ASP A 284 18.60 27.08 28.83
N GLY A 285 17.59 26.78 29.63
CA GLY A 285 16.73 27.74 30.32
C GLY A 285 15.63 28.39 29.48
N LYS A 286 15.48 27.99 28.23
CA LYS A 286 14.39 28.45 27.38
C LYS A 286 13.07 27.74 27.71
N LYS A 287 11.96 28.32 27.28
CA LYS A 287 10.66 27.70 27.38
C LYS A 287 10.36 26.87 26.14
N PHE A 288 9.94 25.61 26.33
CA PHE A 288 9.45 24.71 25.29
C PHE A 288 8.00 24.29 25.56
N GLY A 289 7.10 24.73 24.72
CA GLY A 289 5.66 24.44 24.86
C GLY A 289 5.25 23.08 24.32
N GLY A 290 6.15 22.33 23.69
CA GLY A 290 5.79 21.09 23.01
C GLY A 290 4.87 21.33 21.81
N LYS A 291 4.28 20.27 21.33
CA LYS A 291 3.22 20.30 20.31
C LYS A 291 2.35 19.07 20.44
N GLY A 292 1.05 19.26 20.27
CA GLY A 292 0.14 18.13 20.30
C GLY A 292 -1.30 18.54 20.01
N PHE A 293 -2.20 17.61 20.24
CA PHE A 293 -3.60 17.73 19.90
C PHE A 293 -4.43 17.23 21.07
N ARG A 294 -5.61 17.81 21.24
CA ARG A 294 -6.54 17.51 22.33
C ARG A 294 -7.80 16.87 21.78
N SER A 295 -8.46 16.06 22.63
CA SER A 295 -9.65 15.28 22.30
C SER A 295 -10.96 15.97 22.71
N THR A 296 -10.91 17.18 23.25
CA THR A 296 -12.04 17.88 23.89
C THR A 296 -13.32 17.78 23.06
N TRP A 297 -14.39 17.22 23.65
CA TRP A 297 -15.69 16.83 23.09
C TRP A 297 -15.68 15.62 22.14
N GLN A 298 -14.53 14.96 21.96
CA GLN A 298 -14.43 13.73 21.16
C GLN A 298 -14.04 12.51 22.01
N GLU A 299 -14.15 12.63 23.34
CA GLU A 299 -13.73 11.58 24.28
C GLU A 299 -14.58 10.30 24.17
N GLY A 300 -15.81 10.39 23.63
CA GLY A 300 -16.68 9.22 23.44
C GLY A 300 -16.05 8.04 22.71
N VAL A 301 -15.04 8.30 21.88
CA VAL A 301 -14.29 7.28 21.13
C VAL A 301 -13.63 6.21 22.03
N VAL A 302 -13.38 6.51 23.32
CA VAL A 302 -12.82 5.55 24.30
C VAL A 302 -13.64 4.26 24.39
N ALA A 303 -14.95 4.34 24.14
CA ALA A 303 -15.85 3.21 24.24
C ALA A 303 -15.58 2.12 23.19
N CYS A 304 -14.90 2.44 22.09
CA CYS A 304 -14.45 1.45 21.11
C CYS A 304 -13.59 0.36 21.76
N ALA A 305 -12.73 0.74 22.72
CA ALA A 305 -11.77 -0.17 23.34
C ALA A 305 -12.42 -1.35 24.08
N THR A 306 -13.62 -1.19 24.63
CA THR A 306 -14.33 -2.30 25.27
C THR A 306 -14.90 -3.34 24.32
N SER A 307 -14.85 -3.05 23.02
CA SER A 307 -15.25 -3.98 21.94
C SER A 307 -14.05 -4.69 21.31
N LEU A 308 -12.83 -4.35 21.73
CA LEU A 308 -11.58 -4.86 21.16
C LEU A 308 -10.90 -5.83 22.13
N ASN A 309 -10.18 -6.80 21.58
CA ASN A 309 -9.22 -7.60 22.33
C ASN A 309 -7.95 -6.76 22.54
N ARG A 310 -7.84 -6.09 23.69
CA ARG A 310 -6.69 -5.25 24.00
C ARG A 310 -5.49 -6.13 24.41
N ALA A 311 -4.30 -5.80 23.93
CA ALA A 311 -3.10 -6.55 24.25
C ALA A 311 -2.80 -6.61 25.76
N ILE A 312 -3.18 -5.58 26.51
CA ILE A 312 -2.99 -5.52 27.98
C ILE A 312 -3.87 -6.50 28.76
N ASP A 313 -4.98 -6.95 28.17
CA ASP A 313 -5.91 -7.90 28.79
C ASP A 313 -5.56 -9.36 28.44
N LEU A 314 -4.63 -9.56 27.51
CA LEU A 314 -4.22 -10.89 27.05
C LEU A 314 -2.92 -11.33 27.69
N PRO A 315 -2.74 -12.64 27.95
CA PRO A 315 -1.46 -13.19 28.36
C PRO A 315 -0.40 -12.93 27.26
N PRO A 316 0.89 -12.84 27.62
CA PRO A 316 1.95 -12.47 26.65
C PRO A 316 1.98 -13.31 25.37
N GLU A 317 1.71 -14.62 25.49
CA GLU A 317 1.66 -15.58 24.39
C GLU A 317 0.53 -15.36 23.40
N ASP A 318 -0.56 -14.71 23.81
CA ASP A 318 -1.74 -14.45 22.96
C ASP A 318 -1.79 -13.01 22.43
N ARG A 319 -0.85 -12.15 22.80
CA ARG A 319 -0.84 -10.75 22.39
C ARG A 319 -0.76 -10.54 20.89
N ASP A 320 -0.28 -11.52 20.16
CA ASP A 320 -0.27 -11.47 18.70
C ASP A 320 -1.67 -11.55 18.09
N GLN A 321 -2.66 -12.01 18.85
CA GLN A 321 -4.08 -12.01 18.45
C GLN A 321 -4.81 -10.72 18.85
N ALA A 322 -4.16 -9.80 19.57
CA ALA A 322 -4.78 -8.56 19.99
C ALA A 322 -5.15 -7.68 18.79
N ASP A 323 -6.31 -7.03 18.90
CA ASP A 323 -6.81 -6.10 17.90
C ASP A 323 -5.92 -4.85 17.81
N VAL A 324 -5.83 -4.25 16.63
CA VAL A 324 -4.95 -3.11 16.34
C VAL A 324 -5.77 -1.86 16.10
N ILE A 325 -5.34 -0.74 16.64
CA ILE A 325 -5.87 0.56 16.30
C ILE A 325 -4.85 1.40 15.55
N ALA A 326 -5.32 2.18 14.58
CA ALA A 326 -4.56 3.23 13.91
C ALA A 326 -5.24 4.58 14.20
N PRO A 327 -5.02 5.16 15.40
CA PRO A 327 -5.75 6.32 15.86
C PRO A 327 -5.38 7.57 15.06
N MET A 328 -6.28 8.54 15.02
CA MET A 328 -5.89 9.91 14.70
C MET A 328 -4.98 10.45 15.80
N ILE A 329 -4.20 11.46 15.48
CA ILE A 329 -3.38 12.18 16.46
C ILE A 329 -4.24 12.77 17.61
N ARG A 330 -5.53 13.00 17.35
CA ARG A 330 -6.52 13.53 18.29
C ARG A 330 -7.19 12.44 19.14
N ASP A 331 -7.10 11.17 18.77
CA ASP A 331 -7.73 10.05 19.49
C ASP A 331 -6.90 9.61 20.72
N VAL A 332 -6.42 10.59 21.49
CA VAL A 332 -5.64 10.36 22.70
C VAL A 332 -6.41 9.47 23.68
N GLY A 333 -7.72 9.73 23.83
CA GLY A 333 -8.59 8.92 24.68
C GLY A 333 -8.66 7.45 24.27
N LEU A 334 -8.74 7.16 22.97
CA LEU A 334 -8.73 5.77 22.47
C LEU A 334 -7.38 5.10 22.76
N ALA A 335 -6.27 5.80 22.58
CA ALA A 335 -4.94 5.27 22.90
C ALA A 335 -4.77 4.97 24.39
N LEU A 336 -5.28 5.86 25.27
CA LEU A 336 -5.34 5.62 26.72
C LEU A 336 -6.21 4.39 27.05
N ALA A 337 -7.36 4.26 26.41
CA ALA A 337 -8.25 3.13 26.63
C ALA A 337 -7.64 1.79 26.13
N MET A 338 -6.76 1.82 25.10
CA MET A 338 -5.96 0.67 24.67
C MET A 338 -4.79 0.35 25.59
N GLY A 339 -4.54 1.18 26.60
CA GLY A 339 -3.56 0.92 27.65
C GLY A 339 -2.31 1.80 27.60
N GLN A 340 -2.21 2.80 26.73
CA GLN A 340 -1.19 3.83 26.88
C GLN A 340 -1.45 4.63 28.17
N THR A 341 -0.41 5.14 28.79
CA THR A 341 -0.50 5.91 30.02
C THR A 341 -0.46 7.42 29.75
N PRO A 342 -1.01 8.26 30.65
CA PRO A 342 -0.84 9.70 30.54
C PRO A 342 0.64 10.13 30.47
N LEU A 343 1.52 9.43 31.16
CA LEU A 343 2.97 9.69 31.12
C LEU A 343 3.55 9.48 29.72
N GLU A 344 3.19 8.39 29.03
CA GLU A 344 3.63 8.13 27.65
C GLU A 344 3.19 9.24 26.69
N ILE A 345 1.95 9.71 26.84
CA ILE A 345 1.40 10.80 26.01
C ILE A 345 2.14 12.11 26.27
N PHE A 346 2.29 12.48 27.56
CA PHE A 346 3.03 13.69 27.93
C PHE A 346 4.47 13.64 27.44
N ALA A 347 5.18 12.52 27.65
CA ALA A 347 6.56 12.37 27.22
C ALA A 347 6.73 12.55 25.71
N ALA A 348 5.80 11.99 24.89
CA ALA A 348 5.84 12.15 23.45
C ALA A 348 5.61 13.61 23.02
N GLN A 349 4.53 14.24 23.50
CA GLN A 349 4.13 15.57 23.07
C GLN A 349 5.04 16.69 23.64
N MET A 350 5.75 16.41 24.73
CA MET A 350 6.74 17.31 25.34
C MET A 350 8.20 16.96 24.98
N GLY A 351 8.43 15.99 24.08
CA GLY A 351 9.73 15.66 23.54
C GLY A 351 10.74 15.14 24.56
N LYS A 352 10.27 14.44 25.60
CA LYS A 352 11.13 13.88 26.66
C LYS A 352 11.73 12.53 26.28
N SER A 353 12.88 12.18 26.90
CA SER A 353 13.36 10.80 26.89
C SER A 353 12.36 9.89 27.59
N GLY A 354 12.35 8.60 27.30
CA GLY A 354 11.28 7.70 27.79
C GLY A 354 10.00 7.70 26.93
N SER A 355 9.88 8.58 25.95
CA SER A 355 8.84 8.48 24.93
C SER A 355 9.04 7.26 24.04
N TYR A 356 7.97 6.57 23.69
CA TYR A 356 8.01 5.46 22.70
C TYR A 356 8.39 5.93 21.28
N MET A 357 8.33 7.22 21.00
CA MET A 357 8.84 7.80 19.76
C MET A 357 10.35 8.06 19.88
N SER A 358 11.12 6.98 19.90
CA SER A 358 12.53 6.94 20.32
C SER A 358 13.44 6.09 19.42
N GLY A 359 12.92 5.56 18.30
CA GLY A 359 13.68 4.64 17.47
C GLY A 359 14.02 3.32 18.15
N GLY A 360 13.16 2.87 19.09
CA GLY A 360 13.33 1.62 19.82
C GLY A 360 14.22 1.71 21.07
N ASN A 361 14.78 2.89 21.36
CA ASN A 361 15.53 3.14 22.58
C ASN A 361 14.91 4.29 23.40
N LEU A 362 14.24 3.97 24.49
CA LEU A 362 13.53 4.94 25.32
C LEU A 362 14.41 6.10 25.82
N ASP A 363 15.73 5.86 26.03
CA ASP A 363 16.67 6.91 26.40
C ASP A 363 16.85 7.97 25.30
N SER A 364 16.45 7.65 24.07
CA SER A 364 16.52 8.50 22.88
C SER A 364 15.18 9.13 22.50
N GLY A 365 14.20 9.20 23.40
CA GLY A 365 12.87 9.77 23.16
C GLY A 365 12.88 11.15 22.52
N GLY A 366 11.70 11.69 22.26
CA GLY A 366 11.54 13.04 21.73
C GLY A 366 11.78 13.19 20.22
N ARG A 367 11.88 12.11 19.46
CA ARG A 367 12.06 12.14 17.99
C ARG A 367 10.80 12.56 17.24
N ASP A 368 9.64 12.27 17.81
CA ASP A 368 8.36 12.63 17.23
C ASP A 368 7.33 12.90 18.34
N LEU A 369 6.39 13.78 18.05
CA LEU A 369 5.32 14.17 18.96
C LEU A 369 4.12 13.19 18.98
N HIS A 370 4.07 12.29 18.02
CA HIS A 370 2.93 11.38 17.87
C HIS A 370 2.95 10.31 18.97
N ILE A 371 1.78 9.73 19.20
CA ILE A 371 1.58 8.62 20.12
C ILE A 371 1.64 7.32 19.35
N GLY A 372 2.06 6.23 19.98
CA GLY A 372 2.08 4.90 19.36
C GLY A 372 2.86 3.94 20.24
N ASN A 373 2.35 2.72 20.37
CA ASN A 373 3.00 1.67 21.14
C ASN A 373 2.55 0.30 20.60
N TRP A 374 3.47 -0.41 19.92
CA TRP A 374 3.14 -1.70 19.34
C TRP A 374 2.80 -2.78 20.37
N GLU A 375 3.40 -2.73 21.56
CA GLU A 375 3.05 -3.67 22.65
C GLU A 375 1.57 -3.57 23.04
N LYS A 376 0.98 -2.40 22.85
CA LYS A 376 -0.43 -2.09 23.11
C LYS A 376 -1.29 -2.10 21.85
N ARG A 377 -0.69 -2.50 20.71
CA ARG A 377 -1.34 -2.53 19.39
C ARG A 377 -1.91 -1.18 18.94
N VAL A 378 -1.19 -0.11 19.28
CA VAL A 378 -1.47 1.26 18.84
C VAL A 378 -0.45 1.66 17.80
N LEU A 379 -0.85 1.76 16.53
CA LEU A 379 0.00 2.27 15.46
C LEU A 379 0.22 3.78 15.62
N PRO A 380 1.42 4.30 15.29
CA PRO A 380 1.67 5.72 15.38
C PRO A 380 0.89 6.48 14.30
N PRO A 381 0.11 7.50 14.66
CA PRO A 381 -0.43 8.42 13.68
C PRO A 381 0.66 9.20 12.97
N THR A 382 0.31 9.83 11.86
CA THR A 382 1.22 10.62 11.04
C THR A 382 0.61 11.99 10.74
N ALA A 383 1.47 12.99 10.53
CA ALA A 383 1.01 14.29 10.07
C ALA A 383 0.63 14.25 8.58
N PRO A 384 1.39 13.61 7.66
CA PRO A 384 0.91 13.32 6.33
C PRO A 384 -0.24 12.29 6.40
N LEU A 385 -1.45 12.73 6.03
CA LEU A 385 -2.66 11.91 6.05
C LEU A 385 -2.87 11.25 4.66
N PRO A 386 -3.42 10.02 4.61
CA PRO A 386 -3.93 9.13 5.66
C PRO A 386 -3.02 7.92 5.96
N ILE A 387 -1.72 8.08 5.97
CA ILE A 387 -0.72 6.99 6.08
C ILE A 387 -1.10 5.94 7.15
N ALA A 388 -1.50 6.37 8.35
CA ALA A 388 -1.81 5.44 9.44
C ALA A 388 -2.93 4.44 9.07
N SER A 389 -4.03 4.91 8.46
CA SER A 389 -5.13 4.04 8.03
C SER A 389 -4.75 3.14 6.84
N ALA A 390 -3.93 3.65 5.91
CA ALA A 390 -3.40 2.87 4.81
C ALA A 390 -2.44 1.77 5.31
N THR A 391 -1.59 2.09 6.28
CA THR A 391 -0.72 1.11 6.96
C THR A 391 -1.54 0.06 7.71
N ALA A 392 -2.58 0.48 8.45
CA ALA A 392 -3.49 -0.46 9.14
C ALA A 392 -4.16 -1.44 8.16
N THR A 393 -4.48 -0.99 6.94
CA THR A 393 -5.01 -1.88 5.90
C THR A 393 -3.99 -2.97 5.53
N GLY A 394 -2.70 -2.65 5.52
CA GLY A 394 -1.62 -3.64 5.33
C GLY A 394 -1.46 -4.59 6.51
N VAL A 395 -1.60 -4.10 7.76
CA VAL A 395 -1.59 -4.97 8.96
C VAL A 395 -2.78 -5.93 8.92
N ALA A 396 -3.96 -5.46 8.48
CA ALA A 396 -5.14 -6.29 8.30
C ALA A 396 -4.97 -7.31 7.16
N LEU A 397 -4.26 -6.95 6.11
CA LEU A 397 -3.88 -7.87 5.02
C LEU A 397 -2.97 -8.97 5.55
N ALA A 398 -1.95 -8.64 6.34
CA ALA A 398 -1.06 -9.61 6.98
C ALA A 398 -1.85 -10.56 7.89
N ALA A 399 -2.73 -10.05 8.74
CA ALA A 399 -3.57 -10.89 9.61
C ALA A 399 -4.37 -11.91 8.80
N LYS A 400 -4.96 -11.48 7.68
CA LYS A 400 -5.71 -12.38 6.78
C LYS A 400 -4.82 -13.40 6.08
N LEU A 401 -3.64 -13.02 5.61
CA LEU A 401 -2.71 -13.92 4.93
C LEU A 401 -2.06 -14.94 5.88
N LEU A 402 -1.88 -14.57 7.14
CA LEU A 402 -1.33 -15.42 8.21
C LEU A 402 -2.41 -16.18 8.99
N ASP A 403 -3.68 -16.05 8.61
CA ASP A 403 -4.84 -16.68 9.26
C ASP A 403 -4.93 -16.33 10.77
N ILE A 404 -4.71 -15.05 11.10
CA ILE A 404 -4.79 -14.52 12.47
C ILE A 404 -6.14 -13.81 12.65
N ASP A 405 -6.91 -14.26 13.65
CA ASP A 405 -8.18 -13.64 14.06
C ASP A 405 -7.95 -12.29 14.77
N ARG A 406 -7.62 -11.26 13.99
CA ARG A 406 -7.31 -9.92 14.45
C ARG A 406 -8.15 -8.89 13.71
N PHE A 407 -8.83 -8.05 14.47
CA PHE A 407 -9.59 -6.93 13.93
C PHE A 407 -8.77 -5.64 13.98
N HIS A 408 -9.07 -4.72 13.08
CA HIS A 408 -8.39 -3.44 12.95
C HIS A 408 -9.39 -2.30 12.97
N LEU A 409 -9.10 -1.24 13.74
CA LEU A 409 -9.91 -0.02 13.76
C LEU A 409 -9.04 1.15 13.31
N ALA A 410 -9.47 1.84 12.26
CA ALA A 410 -8.73 2.93 11.64
C ALA A 410 -9.55 4.23 11.62
N PRO A 411 -9.57 5.02 12.72
CA PRO A 411 -10.16 6.35 12.75
C PRO A 411 -9.41 7.33 11.85
N VAL A 412 -10.16 8.17 11.15
CA VAL A 412 -9.65 9.29 10.33
C VAL A 412 -10.57 10.51 10.50
N GLY A 413 -10.04 11.71 10.27
CA GLY A 413 -10.87 12.91 10.20
C GLY A 413 -11.57 13.05 8.84
N GLU A 414 -12.60 13.87 8.78
CA GLU A 414 -13.36 14.16 7.56
C GLU A 414 -12.48 14.71 6.44
N GLY A 415 -11.57 15.63 6.76
CA GLY A 415 -10.62 16.18 5.78
C GLY A 415 -9.66 15.12 5.25
N CYS A 416 -9.20 14.21 6.10
CA CYS A 416 -8.36 13.07 5.70
C CYS A 416 -9.06 12.17 4.68
N SER A 417 -10.37 11.99 4.81
CA SER A 417 -11.17 11.16 3.90
C SER A 417 -11.29 11.71 2.48
N SER A 418 -10.77 12.92 2.22
CA SER A 418 -10.69 13.51 0.87
C SER A 418 -9.43 13.11 0.12
N ASN A 419 -8.43 12.56 0.82
CA ASN A 419 -7.17 12.13 0.21
C ASN A 419 -7.35 10.82 -0.57
N GLY A 420 -6.70 10.72 -1.74
CA GLY A 420 -6.76 9.54 -2.61
C GLY A 420 -6.33 8.24 -1.93
N GLU A 421 -5.27 8.27 -1.13
CA GLU A 421 -4.76 7.09 -0.41
C GLU A 421 -5.80 6.48 0.55
N PHE A 422 -6.72 7.29 1.11
CA PHE A 422 -7.82 6.77 1.92
C PHE A 422 -8.82 5.96 1.08
N TRP A 423 -9.13 6.44 -0.13
CA TRP A 423 -9.99 5.73 -1.07
C TRP A 423 -9.35 4.42 -1.55
N GLU A 424 -8.05 4.45 -1.81
CA GLU A 424 -7.27 3.28 -2.19
C GLU A 424 -7.26 2.23 -1.06
N ALA A 425 -7.08 2.67 0.20
CA ALA A 425 -7.12 1.80 1.38
C ALA A 425 -8.50 1.13 1.55
N MET A 426 -9.59 1.90 1.43
CA MET A 426 -10.95 1.34 1.47
C MET A 426 -11.19 0.38 0.31
N ASN A 427 -10.75 0.75 -0.90
CA ASN A 427 -10.90 -0.11 -2.07
C ASN A 427 -10.16 -1.45 -1.89
N LEU A 428 -8.90 -1.42 -1.47
CA LEU A 428 -8.13 -2.64 -1.18
C LEU A 428 -8.81 -3.49 -0.11
N ALA A 429 -9.28 -2.87 0.97
CA ALA A 429 -9.99 -3.57 2.04
C ALA A 429 -11.26 -4.25 1.51
N GLY A 430 -12.04 -3.56 0.67
CA GLY A 430 -13.23 -4.10 0.01
C GLY A 430 -12.92 -5.23 -0.96
N VAL A 431 -11.89 -5.07 -1.79
CA VAL A 431 -11.44 -6.09 -2.75
C VAL A 431 -11.00 -7.37 -2.04
N ARG A 432 -10.27 -7.24 -0.93
CA ARG A 432 -9.69 -8.37 -0.20
C ARG A 432 -10.54 -8.85 0.97
N GLY A 433 -11.66 -8.19 1.29
CA GLY A 433 -12.52 -8.54 2.44
C GLY A 433 -11.73 -8.53 3.75
N LEU A 434 -11.00 -7.43 4.02
CA LEU A 434 -10.09 -7.36 5.16
C LEU A 434 -10.84 -7.12 6.47
N PRO A 435 -10.33 -7.65 7.60
CA PRO A 435 -10.94 -7.48 8.92
C PRO A 435 -10.62 -6.09 9.52
N ILE A 436 -11.16 -5.03 8.91
CA ILE A 436 -10.92 -3.64 9.29
C ILE A 436 -12.22 -2.82 9.30
N ALA A 437 -12.35 -1.90 10.26
CA ALA A 437 -13.32 -0.84 10.21
C ALA A 437 -12.61 0.50 10.02
N PHE A 438 -13.03 1.26 9.04
CA PHE A 438 -12.70 2.67 8.90
C PHE A 438 -13.71 3.49 9.70
N MET A 439 -13.24 4.55 10.39
CA MET A 439 -14.12 5.42 11.16
C MET A 439 -13.83 6.87 10.77
N ILE A 440 -14.75 7.51 10.06
CA ILE A 440 -14.62 8.93 9.69
C ILE A 440 -15.26 9.77 10.79
N GLN A 441 -14.44 10.48 11.56
CA GLN A 441 -14.90 11.41 12.59
C GLN A 441 -15.05 12.81 11.99
N ASN A 442 -16.30 13.17 11.67
CA ASN A 442 -16.64 14.50 11.20
C ASN A 442 -16.77 15.45 12.39
N ASN A 443 -15.70 16.15 12.72
CA ASN A 443 -15.74 17.18 13.77
C ASN A 443 -16.03 18.57 13.21
N GLN A 444 -16.66 18.64 12.05
CA GLN A 444 -17.20 19.80 11.33
C GLN A 444 -16.15 20.66 10.62
N ILE A 445 -14.84 20.46 10.90
CA ILE A 445 -13.83 21.36 10.35
C ILE A 445 -12.44 20.73 10.33
N ALA A 446 -11.83 20.60 9.14
CA ALA A 446 -10.46 20.18 8.95
C ALA A 446 -9.52 21.40 9.00
N LEU A 447 -8.80 21.57 10.09
CA LEU A 447 -8.04 22.77 10.44
C LEU A 447 -8.95 24.00 10.50
N ASP A 448 -9.17 24.65 9.37
CA ASP A 448 -10.04 25.83 9.19
C ASP A 448 -10.98 25.73 7.96
N THR A 449 -10.98 24.57 7.29
CA THR A 449 -11.89 24.27 6.17
C THR A 449 -13.09 23.45 6.63
N PHE A 450 -14.28 24.03 6.54
CA PHE A 450 -15.54 23.37 6.92
C PHE A 450 -15.82 22.12 6.09
N THR A 451 -16.61 21.20 6.63
CA THR A 451 -16.98 19.92 6.01
C THR A 451 -17.52 20.07 4.60
N ILE A 452 -18.33 21.10 4.33
CA ILE A 452 -18.86 21.40 2.98
C ILE A 452 -17.77 21.68 1.94
N GLY A 453 -16.59 22.13 2.38
CA GLY A 453 -15.43 22.32 1.50
C GLY A 453 -14.56 21.07 1.35
N GLN A 454 -14.87 19.98 2.08
CA GLN A 454 -14.08 18.75 2.12
C GLN A 454 -14.72 17.58 1.36
N SER A 455 -16.06 17.54 1.28
CA SER A 455 -16.74 16.41 0.67
C SER A 455 -18.00 16.84 -0.05
N GLY A 456 -18.21 16.30 -1.25
CA GLY A 456 -19.47 16.44 -1.98
C GLY A 456 -20.52 15.39 -1.59
N ALA A 457 -20.18 14.43 -0.71
CA ALA A 457 -21.14 13.46 -0.20
C ALA A 457 -21.99 14.11 0.89
N GLU A 458 -23.26 13.80 0.94
CA GLU A 458 -24.19 14.29 1.97
C GLU A 458 -23.85 13.69 3.33
N THR A 459 -23.49 12.40 3.34
CA THR A 459 -22.94 11.72 4.52
C THR A 459 -21.65 11.02 4.14
N PHE A 460 -20.69 10.93 5.08
CA PHE A 460 -19.45 10.19 4.80
C PHE A 460 -19.66 8.68 4.68
N GLY A 461 -20.80 8.15 5.17
CA GLY A 461 -21.20 6.78 4.92
C GLY A 461 -21.36 6.42 3.44
N ASP A 462 -21.65 7.41 2.58
CA ASP A 462 -21.77 7.22 1.14
C ASP A 462 -20.45 6.77 0.49
N LYS A 463 -19.31 7.17 1.06
CA LYS A 463 -17.99 6.72 0.61
C LYS A 463 -17.82 5.20 0.74
N GLY A 464 -18.31 4.61 1.84
CA GLY A 464 -18.31 3.16 2.02
C GLY A 464 -19.21 2.47 1.00
N HIS A 465 -20.39 3.02 0.76
CA HIS A 465 -21.33 2.46 -0.21
C HIS A 465 -20.75 2.40 -1.63
N ALA A 466 -20.00 3.42 -2.03
CA ALA A 466 -19.31 3.46 -3.33
C ALA A 466 -18.32 2.28 -3.52
N MET A 467 -17.72 1.79 -2.42
CA MET A 467 -16.79 0.64 -2.40
C MET A 467 -17.49 -0.70 -2.06
N GLY A 468 -18.82 -0.72 -1.93
CA GLY A 468 -19.57 -1.91 -1.54
C GLY A 468 -19.45 -2.28 -0.06
N ILE A 469 -18.88 -1.40 0.76
CA ILE A 469 -18.65 -1.55 2.20
C ILE A 469 -19.92 -1.11 2.96
N PRO A 470 -20.45 -1.91 3.91
CA PRO A 470 -21.55 -1.46 4.75
C PRO A 470 -21.14 -0.27 5.59
N ALA A 471 -22.03 0.73 5.69
CA ALA A 471 -21.75 1.96 6.36
C ALA A 471 -22.98 2.49 7.13
N TRP A 472 -22.72 3.26 8.20
CA TRP A 472 -23.78 3.91 9.00
C TRP A 472 -23.22 5.13 9.75
N THR A 473 -24.11 6.02 10.13
CA THR A 473 -23.78 7.22 10.91
C THR A 473 -24.13 7.03 12.39
N ILE A 474 -23.28 7.57 13.28
CA ILE A 474 -23.46 7.59 14.72
C ILE A 474 -23.30 9.00 15.30
N ASP A 475 -23.90 9.23 16.46
CA ASP A 475 -23.70 10.41 17.27
C ASP A 475 -22.40 10.26 18.09
N GLY A 476 -21.40 11.09 17.81
CA GLY A 476 -20.10 11.07 18.47
C GLY A 476 -20.11 11.60 19.90
N SER A 477 -21.22 12.13 20.39
CA SER A 477 -21.41 12.47 21.80
C SER A 477 -21.84 11.28 22.67
N ASP A 478 -22.24 10.16 22.04
CA ASP A 478 -22.76 8.97 22.72
C ASP A 478 -21.74 7.80 22.67
N PRO A 479 -21.02 7.51 23.79
CA PRO A 479 -20.07 6.39 23.86
C PRO A 479 -20.71 5.03 23.53
N LEU A 480 -22.00 4.86 23.83
CA LEU A 480 -22.71 3.61 23.55
C LEU A 480 -22.75 3.28 22.05
N GLN A 481 -22.89 4.30 21.20
CA GLN A 481 -22.91 4.12 19.75
C GLN A 481 -21.53 3.74 19.20
N PHE A 482 -20.44 4.27 19.75
CA PHE A 482 -19.07 3.84 19.44
C PHE A 482 -18.85 2.38 19.76
N HIS A 483 -19.21 1.96 20.99
CA HIS A 483 -19.12 0.56 21.40
C HIS A 483 -19.91 -0.36 20.48
N ALA A 484 -21.20 -0.10 20.30
CA ALA A 484 -22.08 -0.96 19.52
C ALA A 484 -21.63 -1.07 18.06
N SER A 485 -21.15 0.03 17.48
CA SER A 485 -20.65 0.06 16.10
C SER A 485 -19.35 -0.72 15.95
N THR A 486 -18.41 -0.53 16.85
CA THR A 486 -17.12 -1.24 16.83
C THR A 486 -17.32 -2.73 17.08
N ALA A 487 -18.15 -3.12 18.06
CA ALA A 487 -18.48 -4.52 18.35
C ALA A 487 -19.13 -5.22 17.15
N THR A 488 -20.08 -4.55 16.48
CA THR A 488 -20.73 -5.08 15.29
C THR A 488 -19.74 -5.22 14.13
N SER A 489 -18.91 -4.20 13.90
CA SER A 489 -17.88 -4.25 12.85
C SER A 489 -16.88 -5.37 13.09
N ARG A 490 -16.44 -5.54 14.34
CA ARG A 490 -15.50 -6.59 14.71
C ARG A 490 -16.09 -7.99 14.48
N GLU A 491 -17.30 -8.24 14.98
CA GLU A 491 -17.99 -9.53 14.78
C GLU A 491 -18.20 -9.81 13.29
N TYR A 492 -18.69 -8.83 12.54
CA TYR A 492 -18.91 -8.97 11.11
C TYR A 492 -17.63 -9.29 10.35
N ALA A 493 -16.56 -8.55 10.63
CA ALA A 493 -15.28 -8.69 9.94
C ALA A 493 -14.59 -10.04 10.22
N LEU A 494 -14.58 -10.48 11.49
CA LEU A 494 -14.00 -11.76 11.90
C LEU A 494 -14.83 -12.97 11.44
N ASP A 495 -16.13 -12.78 11.21
CA ASP A 495 -16.99 -13.78 10.56
C ASP A 495 -16.81 -13.83 9.03
N GLY A 496 -15.82 -13.12 8.47
CA GLY A 496 -15.57 -13.08 7.03
C GLY A 496 -16.43 -12.10 6.25
N GLY A 497 -17.13 -11.20 6.93
CA GLY A 497 -17.99 -10.19 6.31
C GLY A 497 -17.23 -9.06 5.60
N GLY A 498 -15.93 -8.91 5.87
CA GLY A 498 -15.08 -7.86 5.30
C GLY A 498 -15.17 -6.53 6.04
N PRO A 499 -14.71 -5.43 5.41
CA PRO A 499 -14.62 -4.13 6.07
C PRO A 499 -15.97 -3.46 6.31
N THR A 500 -15.97 -2.48 7.24
CA THR A 500 -17.11 -1.59 7.50
C THR A 500 -16.63 -0.13 7.53
N LEU A 501 -17.57 0.81 7.36
CA LEU A 501 -17.32 2.24 7.52
C LEU A 501 -18.29 2.83 8.55
N ILE A 502 -17.73 3.45 9.59
CA ILE A 502 -18.47 4.15 10.62
C ILE A 502 -18.30 5.66 10.38
N HIS A 503 -19.38 6.36 10.10
CA HIS A 503 -19.40 7.82 10.06
C HIS A 503 -19.80 8.34 11.45
N VAL A 504 -18.98 9.20 12.02
CA VAL A 504 -19.21 9.79 13.35
C VAL A 504 -19.47 11.28 13.19
N GLU A 505 -20.65 11.71 13.52
CA GLU A 505 -20.97 13.14 13.63
C GLU A 505 -20.59 13.63 15.05
N THR A 506 -19.73 14.62 15.11
CA THR A 506 -19.20 15.18 16.35
C THR A 506 -18.73 16.62 16.15
N MET A 507 -18.16 17.22 17.16
CA MET A 507 -17.49 18.51 17.07
C MET A 507 -16.30 18.56 18.03
N ARG A 508 -15.25 19.28 17.66
CA ARG A 508 -14.17 19.57 18.60
C ARG A 508 -14.46 20.81 19.44
N GLY A 509 -14.28 20.71 20.75
CA GLY A 509 -14.42 21.82 21.70
C GLY A 509 -13.16 22.68 21.83
N CYS A 510 -12.17 22.51 20.95
CA CYS A 510 -10.86 23.21 20.99
C CYS A 510 -10.35 23.49 19.58
N GLY A 511 -9.31 24.32 19.46
CA GLY A 511 -8.61 24.56 18.20
C GLY A 511 -8.02 23.30 17.59
N HIS A 512 -7.58 23.37 16.35
CA HIS A 512 -6.96 22.22 15.66
C HIS A 512 -5.70 21.73 16.39
N ALA A 513 -4.79 22.63 16.67
CA ALA A 513 -3.66 22.43 17.57
C ALA A 513 -3.75 23.50 18.69
N HIS A 514 -2.93 23.37 19.72
CA HIS A 514 -3.02 24.22 20.91
C HIS A 514 -2.96 25.73 20.61
N HIS A 515 -2.16 26.14 19.63
CA HIS A 515 -2.01 27.55 19.25
C HIS A 515 -3.16 28.08 18.38
N HIS A 516 -4.15 27.24 18.06
CA HIS A 516 -5.31 27.62 17.26
C HIS A 516 -6.56 27.92 18.11
N ASP A 517 -6.51 27.80 19.43
CA ASP A 517 -7.69 28.03 20.28
C ASP A 517 -8.26 29.43 20.09
N ASP A 518 -7.45 30.47 20.20
CA ASP A 518 -7.89 31.87 20.04
C ASP A 518 -8.35 32.17 18.59
N LEU A 519 -7.74 31.54 17.61
CA LEU A 519 -8.16 31.67 16.20
C LEU A 519 -9.52 31.00 15.97
N TYR A 520 -9.73 29.86 16.57
CA TYR A 520 -10.94 29.04 16.38
C TYR A 520 -12.09 29.54 17.25
N LEU A 521 -11.91 29.55 18.57
CA LEU A 521 -12.94 29.94 19.53
C LEU A 521 -13.08 31.45 19.70
N GLY A 522 -12.04 32.23 19.35
CA GLY A 522 -11.89 33.63 19.65
C GLY A 522 -11.18 33.88 20.98
N SER A 523 -10.40 34.96 21.04
CA SER A 523 -9.71 35.36 22.26
C SER A 523 -10.64 35.91 23.32
N ALA A 524 -10.22 35.88 24.59
CA ALA A 524 -10.94 36.46 25.69
C ALA A 524 -11.21 37.97 25.53
N THR A 525 -10.40 38.68 24.77
CA THR A 525 -10.56 40.10 24.43
C THR A 525 -11.47 40.34 23.25
N GLY A 526 -11.92 39.28 22.55
CA GLY A 526 -12.73 39.37 21.34
C GLY A 526 -11.95 39.70 20.06
N ASN A 527 -10.61 39.75 20.15
CA ASN A 527 -9.73 39.96 18.98
C ASN A 527 -8.54 39.00 19.01
N PRO A 528 -8.50 37.96 18.15
CA PRO A 528 -9.47 37.63 17.07
C PRO A 528 -10.85 37.19 17.57
N PRO A 529 -11.93 37.39 16.79
CA PRO A 529 -13.30 37.03 17.18
C PRO A 529 -13.56 35.52 17.13
N GLY A 530 -12.64 34.73 16.57
CA GLY A 530 -12.83 33.32 16.27
C GLY A 530 -13.62 33.11 14.98
N TYR A 531 -13.39 31.93 14.36
CA TYR A 531 -14.09 31.58 13.11
C TYR A 531 -15.05 30.38 13.25
N VAL A 532 -15.19 29.86 14.46
CA VAL A 532 -16.12 28.76 14.74
C VAL A 532 -17.57 29.21 14.52
N ASP A 533 -18.37 28.35 13.92
CA ASP A 533 -19.81 28.53 13.87
C ASP A 533 -20.39 28.51 15.29
N ARG A 534 -20.93 29.63 15.75
CA ARG A 534 -21.39 29.82 17.15
C ARG A 534 -22.66 29.05 17.46
N GLU A 535 -23.56 28.89 16.49
CA GLU A 535 -24.80 28.14 16.69
C GLU A 535 -24.48 26.66 16.79
N LEU A 536 -23.63 26.17 15.90
CA LEU A 536 -23.16 24.80 15.91
C LEU A 536 -22.35 24.48 17.18
N LEU A 537 -21.46 25.40 17.59
CA LEU A 537 -20.70 25.26 18.83
C LEU A 537 -21.62 25.14 20.04
N SER A 538 -22.66 25.99 20.14
CA SER A 538 -23.63 25.92 21.21
C SER A 538 -24.40 24.61 21.20
N TYR A 539 -24.86 24.17 20.05
CA TYR A 539 -25.54 22.88 19.90
C TYR A 539 -24.71 21.69 20.40
N TRP A 540 -23.43 21.66 20.08
CA TRP A 540 -22.55 20.57 20.50
C TRP A 540 -22.06 20.74 21.94
N ALA A 541 -21.98 21.96 22.46
CA ALA A 541 -21.66 22.19 23.88
C ALA A 541 -22.68 21.52 24.81
N ASP A 542 -23.97 21.57 24.44
CA ASP A 542 -25.04 20.90 25.18
C ASP A 542 -24.97 19.35 25.10
N LYS A 543 -24.15 18.85 24.18
CA LYS A 543 -23.89 17.43 23.94
C LYS A 543 -22.50 16.99 24.38
N ASP A 544 -21.78 17.78 25.18
CA ASP A 544 -20.46 17.36 25.68
C ASP A 544 -20.56 15.93 26.27
N PRO A 545 -19.79 14.96 25.71
CA PRO A 545 -19.92 13.56 26.08
C PRO A 545 -19.63 13.31 27.56
N LEU A 546 -18.72 14.07 28.18
CA LEU A 546 -18.28 13.78 29.54
C LEU A 546 -19.39 14.05 30.58
N PRO A 547 -20.00 15.24 30.66
CA PRO A 547 -21.09 15.48 31.60
C PRO A 547 -22.38 14.71 31.22
N SER A 548 -22.70 14.63 29.94
CA SER A 548 -23.90 13.92 29.49
C SER A 548 -23.88 12.43 29.83
N HIS A 549 -22.74 11.78 29.66
CA HIS A 549 -22.58 10.38 30.02
C HIS A 549 -22.50 10.16 31.54
N ARG A 550 -21.96 11.13 32.30
CA ARG A 550 -21.99 11.11 33.77
C ARG A 550 -23.41 11.06 34.28
N ASP A 551 -24.30 11.94 33.78
CA ASP A 551 -25.72 11.95 34.14
C ASP A 551 -26.41 10.64 33.74
N TYR A 552 -26.04 10.06 32.59
CA TYR A 552 -26.56 8.75 32.20
C TYR A 552 -26.08 7.64 33.15
N CYS A 553 -24.84 7.66 33.62
CA CYS A 553 -24.36 6.71 34.63
C CYS A 553 -25.19 6.78 35.92
N ILE A 554 -25.55 7.99 36.41
CA ILE A 554 -26.44 8.17 37.56
C ILE A 554 -27.81 7.58 37.24
N PHE A 555 -28.36 7.88 36.08
CA PHE A 555 -29.68 7.38 35.67
C PHE A 555 -29.78 5.85 35.67
N ILE A 556 -28.69 5.15 35.27
CA ILE A 556 -28.65 3.69 35.25
C ILE A 556 -28.19 3.05 36.57
N GLY A 557 -27.93 3.86 37.63
CA GLY A 557 -27.74 3.37 38.98
C GLY A 557 -26.38 3.64 39.63
N ALA A 558 -25.47 4.40 39.00
CA ALA A 558 -24.23 4.84 39.64
C ALA A 558 -24.52 5.80 40.78
N SER A 559 -23.80 5.71 41.90
CA SER A 559 -23.90 6.70 42.95
C SER A 559 -23.00 7.92 42.65
N GLU A 560 -23.47 9.10 42.95
CA GLU A 560 -22.70 10.33 42.79
C GLU A 560 -21.36 10.29 43.52
N LYS A 561 -21.34 9.72 44.73
CA LYS A 561 -20.12 9.52 45.53
C LYS A 561 -19.09 8.65 44.79
N GLN A 562 -19.56 7.60 44.13
CA GLN A 562 -18.68 6.72 43.33
C GLN A 562 -18.05 7.47 42.13
N LEU A 563 -18.84 8.28 41.45
CA LEU A 563 -18.38 9.08 40.31
C LEU A 563 -17.37 10.14 40.76
N ILE A 564 -17.67 10.91 41.84
CA ILE A 564 -16.73 11.90 42.38
C ILE A 564 -15.40 11.25 42.78
N SER A 565 -15.44 10.12 43.50
CA SER A 565 -14.21 9.42 43.89
C SER A 565 -13.37 8.95 42.69
N MET A 566 -14.04 8.51 41.64
CA MET A 566 -13.39 8.09 40.40
C MET A 566 -12.78 9.29 39.66
N GLU A 567 -13.49 10.40 39.59
CA GLU A 567 -13.03 11.64 38.96
C GLU A 567 -11.78 12.20 39.66
N GLU A 568 -11.79 12.23 41.02
CA GLU A 568 -10.64 12.63 41.82
C GLU A 568 -9.44 11.69 41.65
N GLU A 569 -9.67 10.39 41.58
CA GLU A 569 -8.63 9.39 41.30
C GLU A 569 -7.96 9.62 39.95
N GLU A 570 -8.74 9.82 38.87
CA GLU A 570 -8.23 10.02 37.54
C GLU A 570 -7.48 11.36 37.39
N GLN A 571 -7.99 12.44 38.01
CA GLN A 571 -7.29 13.70 38.07
C GLN A 571 -5.93 13.55 38.77
N ALA A 572 -5.89 12.89 39.91
CA ALA A 572 -4.65 12.64 40.65
C ALA A 572 -3.66 11.77 39.89
N ASN A 573 -4.13 10.82 39.06
CA ASN A 573 -3.32 10.01 38.19
C ASN A 573 -2.63 10.86 37.11
N VAL A 574 -3.37 11.76 36.47
CA VAL A 574 -2.85 12.64 35.42
C VAL A 574 -1.91 13.69 36.03
N ASP A 575 -2.25 14.28 37.20
CA ASP A 575 -1.36 15.22 37.91
C ASP A 575 -0.01 14.60 38.25
N ARG A 576 -0.01 13.33 38.68
CA ARG A 576 1.21 12.59 39.00
C ARG A 576 2.05 12.33 37.72
N ALA A 577 1.39 11.88 36.67
CA ALA A 577 2.05 11.62 35.39
C ALA A 577 2.68 12.90 34.79
N ARG A 578 2.01 14.06 34.95
CA ARG A 578 2.58 15.34 34.54
C ARG A 578 3.86 15.68 35.32
N LYS A 579 3.84 15.56 36.65
CA LYS A 579 5.02 15.81 37.49
C LYS A 579 6.19 14.91 37.14
N GLU A 580 5.89 13.62 36.96
CA GLU A 580 6.88 12.63 36.56
C GLU A 580 7.48 12.98 35.19
N MET A 581 6.68 13.39 34.20
CA MET A 581 7.16 13.84 32.91
C MET A 581 8.03 15.10 33.01
N GLU A 582 7.67 16.07 33.83
CA GLU A 582 8.47 17.28 34.02
C GLU A 582 9.87 16.96 34.58
N GLU A 583 9.97 15.92 35.44
CA GLU A 583 11.21 15.43 36.02
C GLU A 583 12.04 14.54 35.04
N MET A 584 11.41 14.00 34.02
CA MET A 584 12.10 13.19 32.99
C MET A 584 13.24 13.96 32.33
N PRO A 585 14.37 13.30 32.04
CA PRO A 585 15.48 13.94 31.33
C PRO A 585 15.09 14.32 29.90
N TRP A 586 15.79 15.28 29.36
CA TRP A 586 15.79 15.57 27.94
C TRP A 586 16.69 14.57 27.20
N PRO A 587 16.35 14.18 25.97
CA PRO A 587 17.21 13.28 25.20
C PRO A 587 18.56 13.96 24.88
N GLU A 588 19.63 13.19 24.89
CA GLU A 588 20.94 13.68 24.50
C GLU A 588 21.03 13.90 22.98
N GLY A 589 21.56 15.04 22.55
CA GLY A 589 21.62 15.44 21.14
C GLY A 589 22.35 14.43 20.22
N ASN A 590 23.39 13.76 20.74
CA ASN A 590 24.15 12.75 20.01
C ASN A 590 23.34 11.46 19.69
N THR A 591 22.20 11.27 20.33
CA THR A 591 21.33 10.09 20.07
C THR A 591 20.53 10.23 18.78
N VAL A 592 20.41 11.45 18.20
CA VAL A 592 19.60 11.72 17.01
C VAL A 592 20.03 10.93 15.77
N THR A 593 21.33 10.59 15.68
CA THR A 593 21.89 9.85 14.55
C THR A 593 21.75 8.34 14.64
N LYS A 594 21.36 7.82 15.80
CA LYS A 594 21.26 6.37 16.05
C LYS A 594 19.98 5.79 15.47
N GLY A 595 20.05 4.54 14.95
CA GLY A 595 18.90 3.78 14.51
C GLY A 595 18.18 4.39 13.30
N VAL A 596 18.92 5.04 12.40
CA VAL A 596 18.39 5.51 11.13
C VAL A 596 18.01 4.30 10.26
N THR A 597 18.90 3.30 10.21
CA THR A 597 18.58 1.95 9.72
C THR A 597 19.06 0.92 10.75
N SER A 598 18.73 -0.36 10.56
CA SER A 598 19.13 -1.44 11.46
C SER A 598 20.65 -1.65 11.50
N ARG A 599 21.35 -1.31 10.43
CA ARG A 599 22.79 -1.55 10.26
C ARG A 599 23.64 -0.29 10.19
N HIS A 600 23.03 0.85 9.98
CA HIS A 600 23.75 2.10 9.74
C HIS A 600 23.17 3.24 10.57
N ASN A 601 24.05 3.95 11.25
CA ASN A 601 23.74 5.21 11.91
C ASN A 601 24.16 6.36 11.00
N ALA A 602 23.42 7.47 11.07
CA ALA A 602 23.87 8.69 10.40
C ALA A 602 25.16 9.22 11.06
N GLU A 603 26.01 9.87 10.28
CA GLU A 603 27.20 10.51 10.81
C GLU A 603 26.83 11.72 11.69
N SER A 604 27.44 11.83 12.85
CA SER A 604 27.35 13.04 13.67
C SER A 604 28.17 14.18 13.04
N HIS A 605 27.89 15.43 13.41
CA HIS A 605 28.68 16.55 12.96
C HIS A 605 30.19 16.41 13.28
N SER A 606 30.51 15.86 14.47
CA SER A 606 31.90 15.63 14.84
C SER A 606 32.58 14.59 13.95
N GLU A 607 31.86 13.53 13.55
CA GLU A 607 32.38 12.54 12.61
C GLU A 607 32.54 13.13 11.20
N GLN A 608 31.60 13.97 10.75
CA GLN A 608 31.73 14.70 9.48
C GLN A 608 32.93 15.62 9.46
N TYR A 609 33.20 16.33 10.55
CA TYR A 609 34.37 17.22 10.63
C TYR A 609 35.70 16.49 10.82
N SER A 610 35.70 15.32 11.48
CA SER A 610 36.90 14.52 11.70
C SER A 610 37.28 13.58 10.56
N ARG A 611 36.47 13.53 9.48
CA ARG A 611 36.73 12.60 8.37
C ARG A 611 38.07 12.82 7.68
N PHE A 612 38.55 14.06 7.62
CA PHE A 612 39.86 14.40 7.06
C PHE A 612 41.05 13.93 7.93
N GLU A 613 40.78 13.49 9.16
CA GLU A 613 41.78 13.00 10.09
C GLU A 613 41.86 11.46 10.09
N LYS A 614 40.91 10.80 9.41
CA LYS A 614 40.87 9.33 9.36
C LYS A 614 41.81 8.79 8.30
N GLU A 615 42.62 7.81 8.66
CA GLU A 615 43.36 7.01 7.67
C GLU A 615 42.38 6.21 6.79
N VAL A 616 42.60 6.28 5.47
CA VAL A 616 41.83 5.48 4.50
C VAL A 616 42.19 4.01 4.67
N GLN A 617 41.24 3.15 4.97
CA GLN A 617 41.50 1.73 5.19
C GLN A 617 41.83 1.02 3.86
N GLU A 618 42.75 0.06 3.90
CA GLU A 618 43.08 -0.75 2.70
C GLU A 618 41.87 -1.58 2.23
N ILE A 619 41.72 -1.73 0.92
CA ILE A 619 40.69 -2.57 0.28
C ILE A 619 41.00 -4.04 0.54
N SER A 620 40.00 -4.77 0.98
CA SER A 620 40.08 -6.21 1.09
C SER A 620 38.92 -6.86 0.29
N PRO A 621 39.17 -7.69 -0.73
CA PRO A 621 40.46 -8.18 -1.19
C PRO A 621 41.29 -7.13 -1.91
N GLY A 622 42.63 -7.35 -1.99
CA GLY A 622 43.59 -6.45 -2.63
C GLY A 622 43.24 -6.09 -4.07
N PRO A 623 43.89 -5.06 -4.61
CA PRO A 623 43.52 -4.49 -5.90
C PRO A 623 43.73 -5.50 -7.04
N LEU A 624 42.81 -5.46 -8.03
CA LEU A 624 42.94 -6.18 -9.27
C LEU A 624 44.18 -5.70 -10.06
N ASN A 625 44.81 -6.59 -10.82
CA ASN A 625 45.84 -6.18 -11.75
C ASN A 625 45.26 -5.30 -12.88
N ASP A 626 46.12 -4.52 -13.52
CA ASP A 626 45.72 -3.69 -14.67
C ASP A 626 45.05 -4.52 -15.77
N GLY A 627 43.81 -4.14 -16.12
CA GLY A 627 43.01 -4.84 -17.13
C GLY A 627 42.28 -6.11 -16.63
N GLU A 628 42.51 -6.56 -15.41
CA GLU A 628 41.85 -7.72 -14.83
C GLU A 628 40.39 -7.40 -14.50
N LEU A 629 39.49 -8.35 -14.74
CA LEU A 629 38.06 -8.24 -14.43
C LEU A 629 37.71 -9.07 -13.20
N SER A 630 36.90 -8.52 -12.31
CA SER A 630 36.30 -9.26 -11.17
C SER A 630 35.04 -10.06 -11.56
N ILE A 631 34.52 -9.83 -12.75
CA ILE A 631 33.29 -10.48 -13.25
C ILE A 631 33.60 -11.26 -14.52
N GLU A 632 32.88 -12.37 -14.70
CA GLU A 632 32.99 -13.21 -15.90
C GLU A 632 31.63 -13.32 -16.57
N PHE A 633 31.56 -12.97 -17.85
CA PHE A 633 30.38 -13.19 -18.68
C PHE A 633 30.49 -14.52 -19.43
N SER A 634 29.40 -15.25 -19.54
CA SER A 634 29.35 -16.58 -20.11
C SER A 634 28.10 -16.78 -20.96
N ASN A 635 28.27 -17.42 -22.11
CA ASN A 635 27.17 -17.86 -22.95
C ASN A 635 26.89 -19.37 -22.81
N ALA A 636 27.37 -20.00 -21.73
CA ALA A 636 27.05 -21.39 -21.42
C ALA A 636 25.54 -21.62 -21.31
N PRO A 637 25.01 -22.79 -21.60
CA PRO A 637 23.57 -23.08 -21.45
C PRO A 637 23.03 -22.90 -20.01
N SER A 638 23.92 -22.98 -19.03
CA SER A 638 23.62 -22.75 -17.61
C SER A 638 23.63 -21.27 -17.19
N SER A 639 24.03 -20.35 -18.09
CA SER A 639 24.09 -18.95 -17.78
C SER A 639 22.69 -18.31 -17.65
N SER A 640 22.56 -17.36 -16.74
CA SER A 640 21.36 -16.56 -16.53
C SER A 640 21.49 -15.18 -17.14
N THR A 641 20.42 -14.71 -17.77
CA THR A 641 20.25 -13.29 -18.07
C THR A 641 20.02 -12.51 -16.78
N TYR A 642 20.10 -11.19 -16.84
CA TYR A 642 19.81 -10.32 -15.71
C TYR A 642 18.38 -10.54 -15.16
N SER A 643 17.34 -10.56 -16.02
CA SER A 643 15.97 -10.85 -15.60
C SER A 643 15.81 -12.26 -15.03
N ARG A 644 16.49 -13.25 -15.61
CA ARG A 644 16.46 -14.64 -15.09
C ARG A 644 17.12 -14.74 -13.72
N ALA A 645 18.15 -13.96 -13.45
CA ALA A 645 18.80 -13.92 -12.14
C ALA A 645 17.84 -13.38 -11.06
N ILE A 646 17.10 -12.30 -11.36
CA ILE A 646 16.06 -11.76 -10.49
C ILE A 646 14.94 -12.78 -10.27
N GLN A 647 14.44 -13.43 -11.32
CA GLN A 647 13.46 -14.50 -11.24
C GLN A 647 13.92 -15.64 -10.32
N ASN A 648 15.19 -16.07 -10.45
CA ASN A 648 15.76 -17.11 -9.61
C ASN A 648 15.89 -16.65 -8.15
N ALA A 649 16.23 -15.39 -7.88
CA ALA A 649 16.25 -14.81 -6.55
C ALA A 649 14.85 -14.80 -5.91
N MET A 650 13.82 -14.38 -6.66
CA MET A 650 12.42 -14.40 -6.18
C MET A 650 11.96 -15.82 -5.81
N VAL A 651 12.28 -16.82 -6.64
CA VAL A 651 11.98 -18.23 -6.31
C VAL A 651 12.73 -18.65 -5.04
N LYS A 652 14.01 -18.27 -4.92
CA LYS A 652 14.80 -18.58 -3.74
C LYS A 652 14.24 -17.94 -2.47
N LEU A 653 13.81 -16.68 -2.54
CA LEU A 653 13.12 -16.01 -1.44
C LEU A 653 11.81 -16.70 -1.04
N ALA A 654 11.02 -17.15 -2.01
CA ALA A 654 9.79 -17.88 -1.76
C ALA A 654 10.03 -19.23 -1.06
N GLU A 655 11.19 -19.85 -1.30
CA GLU A 655 11.63 -21.06 -0.61
C GLU A 655 12.15 -20.76 0.80
N MET A 656 12.90 -19.67 0.99
CA MET A 656 13.51 -19.29 2.27
C MET A 656 12.47 -18.80 3.30
N HIS A 657 11.45 -18.10 2.83
CA HIS A 657 10.42 -17.46 3.65
C HIS A 657 9.03 -18.04 3.34
N SER A 658 8.93 -19.38 3.34
CA SER A 658 7.74 -20.11 2.90
C SER A 658 6.45 -19.68 3.60
N ASP A 659 6.52 -19.22 4.84
CA ASP A 659 5.35 -19.01 5.69
C ASP A 659 4.87 -17.56 5.70
N ASN A 660 5.76 -16.59 5.43
CA ASN A 660 5.43 -15.17 5.61
C ASN A 660 5.86 -14.23 4.47
N ILE A 661 6.31 -14.75 3.32
CA ILE A 661 6.59 -13.91 2.15
C ILE A 661 5.33 -13.69 1.30
N VAL A 662 5.20 -12.49 0.76
CA VAL A 662 4.21 -12.15 -0.27
C VAL A 662 4.85 -11.27 -1.34
N PHE A 663 4.59 -11.58 -2.61
CA PHE A 663 4.93 -10.75 -3.76
C PHE A 663 3.68 -10.00 -4.18
N MET A 664 3.70 -8.67 -4.09
CA MET A 664 2.50 -7.85 -4.28
C MET A 664 2.78 -6.68 -5.24
N GLY A 665 1.81 -6.39 -6.08
CA GLY A 665 1.90 -5.37 -7.11
C GLY A 665 0.79 -5.54 -8.13
N GLU A 666 0.91 -4.91 -9.28
CA GLU A 666 -0.04 -5.03 -10.37
C GLU A 666 0.27 -6.24 -11.24
N ASP A 667 -0.76 -6.96 -11.72
CA ASP A 667 -0.64 -8.11 -12.64
C ASP A 667 0.23 -9.28 -12.11
N MET A 668 0.41 -9.39 -10.80
CA MET A 668 1.30 -10.40 -10.18
C MET A 668 0.82 -11.83 -10.42
N GLU A 669 -0.49 -12.05 -10.30
CA GLU A 669 -1.11 -13.38 -10.39
C GLU A 669 -1.14 -13.93 -11.83
N VAL A 670 -1.02 -13.08 -12.85
CA VAL A 670 -0.96 -13.51 -14.26
C VAL A 670 0.47 -13.92 -14.64
N ALA A 671 1.36 -12.97 -14.78
CA ALA A 671 2.76 -13.24 -15.14
C ALA A 671 3.73 -12.15 -14.65
N GLY A 672 3.22 -11.00 -14.16
CA GLY A 672 3.96 -9.77 -13.99
C GLY A 672 4.20 -9.04 -15.32
N ALA A 673 4.51 -7.74 -15.27
CA ALA A 673 4.64 -6.88 -16.45
C ALA A 673 5.63 -7.41 -17.50
N PHE A 674 6.69 -8.11 -17.08
CA PHE A 674 7.76 -8.63 -17.94
C PHE A 674 7.91 -10.15 -17.83
N GLY A 675 6.88 -10.87 -17.40
CA GLY A 675 6.95 -12.31 -17.19
C GLY A 675 7.80 -12.70 -15.96
N MET A 676 8.03 -11.78 -15.05
CA MET A 676 8.91 -11.98 -13.89
C MET A 676 8.40 -13.06 -12.94
N ASN A 677 7.10 -13.24 -12.85
CA ASN A 677 6.43 -14.17 -11.91
C ASN A 677 6.20 -15.58 -12.48
N ILE A 678 6.50 -15.81 -13.77
CA ILE A 678 6.32 -17.12 -14.41
C ILE A 678 7.06 -18.23 -13.67
N PRO A 679 8.34 -18.09 -13.25
CA PRO A 679 9.04 -19.14 -12.52
C PRO A 679 8.45 -19.42 -11.12
N LEU A 680 7.96 -18.41 -10.42
CA LEU A 680 7.27 -18.59 -9.13
C LEU A 680 6.03 -19.49 -9.30
N LYS A 681 5.21 -19.22 -10.31
CA LYS A 681 4.04 -20.06 -10.65
C LYS A 681 4.45 -21.48 -11.03
N ALA A 682 5.46 -21.63 -11.89
CA ALA A 682 5.96 -22.93 -12.34
C ALA A 682 6.54 -23.79 -11.19
N LYS A 683 7.00 -23.15 -10.11
CA LYS A 683 7.51 -23.80 -8.91
C LYS A 683 6.43 -24.02 -7.82
N GLY A 684 5.19 -23.68 -8.08
CA GLY A 684 4.08 -23.90 -7.15
C GLY A 684 3.88 -22.80 -6.12
N HIS A 685 4.47 -21.61 -6.30
CA HIS A 685 4.38 -20.49 -5.37
C HIS A 685 3.27 -19.48 -5.75
N SER A 686 2.26 -19.90 -6.50
CA SER A 686 1.16 -19.01 -6.93
C SER A 686 0.39 -18.36 -5.77
N SER A 687 0.25 -19.05 -4.65
CA SER A 687 -0.43 -18.52 -3.45
C SER A 687 0.30 -17.36 -2.77
N LYS A 688 1.56 -17.12 -3.15
CA LYS A 688 2.38 -16.01 -2.64
C LYS A 688 2.31 -14.76 -3.52
N LEU A 689 1.66 -14.86 -4.67
CA LEU A 689 1.44 -13.75 -5.59
C LEU A 689 0.12 -13.07 -5.25
N LEU A 690 0.13 -11.75 -5.18
CA LEU A 690 -1.02 -10.95 -4.79
C LEU A 690 -1.22 -9.79 -5.77
N ASP A 691 -2.26 -9.86 -6.59
CA ASP A 691 -2.68 -8.74 -7.43
C ASP A 691 -3.22 -7.62 -6.55
N MET A 692 -2.69 -6.43 -6.73
CA MET A 692 -3.14 -5.23 -6.05
C MET A 692 -3.99 -4.38 -6.99
N PRO A 693 -4.92 -3.56 -6.46
CA PRO A 693 -5.50 -2.50 -7.27
C PRO A 693 -4.40 -1.61 -7.86
N LEU A 694 -4.65 -1.04 -9.05
CA LEU A 694 -3.75 -0.10 -9.70
C LEU A 694 -3.69 1.21 -8.90
N SER A 695 -2.82 1.25 -7.89
CA SER A 695 -2.71 2.32 -6.89
C SER A 695 -1.39 2.14 -6.15
N GLU A 696 -0.33 2.78 -6.61
CA GLU A 696 1.04 2.55 -6.14
C GLU A 696 1.22 2.97 -4.67
N SER A 697 0.48 4.00 -4.23
CA SER A 697 0.57 4.43 -2.84
C SER A 697 0.07 3.36 -1.87
N ILE A 698 -1.09 2.73 -2.14
CA ILE A 698 -1.58 1.66 -1.25
C ILE A 698 -0.77 0.37 -1.39
N ILE A 699 -0.15 0.09 -2.53
CA ILE A 699 0.78 -1.03 -2.67
C ILE A 699 1.90 -0.89 -1.63
N ILE A 700 2.53 0.28 -1.54
CA ILE A 700 3.64 0.52 -0.61
C ILE A 700 3.17 0.67 0.83
N ASN A 701 2.09 1.42 1.11
CA ASN A 701 1.56 1.56 2.46
C ASN A 701 1.09 0.21 3.03
N SER A 702 0.41 -0.61 2.21
CA SER A 702 -0.02 -1.92 2.67
C SER A 702 1.13 -2.93 2.78
N ALA A 703 2.16 -2.83 1.95
CA ALA A 703 3.39 -3.60 2.12
C ALA A 703 4.10 -3.23 3.43
N THR A 704 4.20 -1.92 3.74
CA THR A 704 4.73 -1.44 5.01
C THR A 704 3.92 -1.99 6.19
N GLY A 705 2.59 -1.92 6.11
CA GLY A 705 1.71 -2.49 7.13
C GLY A 705 1.81 -4.00 7.24
N ALA A 706 1.95 -4.70 6.11
CA ALA A 706 2.14 -6.15 6.11
C ALA A 706 3.46 -6.55 6.78
N ALA A 707 4.53 -5.77 6.58
CA ALA A 707 5.80 -5.96 7.29
C ALA A 707 5.63 -5.79 8.80
N LEU A 708 4.95 -4.74 9.26
CA LEU A 708 4.60 -4.56 10.68
C LEU A 708 3.73 -5.70 11.22
N GLY A 709 2.92 -6.31 10.37
CA GLY A 709 2.06 -7.46 10.69
C GLY A 709 2.78 -8.81 10.74
N GLY A 710 4.10 -8.86 10.49
CA GLY A 710 4.93 -10.08 10.55
C GLY A 710 5.19 -10.75 9.19
N MET A 711 4.76 -10.13 8.08
CA MET A 711 5.09 -10.60 6.74
C MET A 711 6.47 -10.04 6.28
N LYS A 712 6.99 -10.63 5.22
CA LYS A 712 8.15 -10.11 4.48
C LYS A 712 7.74 -9.81 3.03
N PRO A 713 7.16 -8.64 2.76
CA PRO A 713 6.67 -8.31 1.44
C PRO A 713 7.79 -7.96 0.45
N VAL A 714 7.62 -8.41 -0.78
CA VAL A 714 8.30 -7.91 -1.98
C VAL A 714 7.26 -7.17 -2.81
N ALA A 715 7.28 -5.86 -2.75
CA ALA A 715 6.37 -5.01 -3.52
C ALA A 715 6.99 -4.65 -4.88
N GLU A 716 6.17 -4.55 -5.92
CA GLU A 716 6.60 -4.11 -7.26
C GLU A 716 5.85 -2.84 -7.66
N ILE A 717 6.59 -1.82 -8.07
CA ILE A 717 6.09 -0.68 -8.84
C ILE A 717 6.56 -0.91 -10.27
N GLN A 718 5.63 -0.96 -11.23
CA GLN A 718 5.92 -1.44 -12.58
C GLN A 718 6.99 -0.65 -13.33
N PHE A 719 7.11 0.66 -13.08
CA PHE A 719 8.07 1.53 -13.75
C PHE A 719 8.57 2.66 -12.84
N GLY A 720 9.80 3.11 -13.08
CA GLY A 720 10.46 4.14 -12.29
C GLY A 720 9.63 5.42 -12.12
N GLY A 721 9.03 5.94 -13.20
CA GLY A 721 8.22 7.15 -13.14
C GLY A 721 6.97 7.03 -12.27
N PHE A 722 6.43 5.83 -12.09
CA PHE A 722 5.23 5.58 -11.27
C PHE A 722 5.53 5.63 -9.76
N ALA A 723 6.80 5.49 -9.37
CA ALA A 723 7.21 5.65 -7.98
C ALA A 723 6.84 7.02 -7.39
N ALA A 724 6.64 8.04 -8.24
CA ALA A 724 6.14 9.34 -7.81
C ALA A 724 4.76 9.27 -7.12
N LEU A 725 3.90 8.31 -7.52
CA LEU A 725 2.59 8.08 -6.90
C LEU A 725 2.71 7.45 -5.51
N ALA A 726 3.79 6.73 -5.24
CA ALA A 726 4.09 6.10 -3.95
C ALA A 726 5.05 6.92 -3.08
N MET A 727 5.43 8.14 -3.50
CA MET A 727 6.46 8.93 -2.81
C MET A 727 6.12 9.15 -1.34
N ASN A 728 4.87 9.54 -1.02
CA ASN A 728 4.44 9.73 0.37
C ASN A 728 4.57 8.45 1.21
N ALA A 729 4.18 7.31 0.66
CA ALA A 729 4.27 6.01 1.32
C ALA A 729 5.72 5.57 1.57
N LEU A 730 6.64 5.87 0.66
CA LEU A 730 8.05 5.55 0.81
C LEU A 730 8.74 6.49 1.81
N VAL A 731 8.68 7.81 1.59
CA VAL A 731 9.51 8.77 2.33
C VAL A 731 8.92 9.19 3.67
N ASN A 732 7.59 9.31 3.79
CA ASN A 732 6.92 9.74 5.01
C ASN A 732 6.42 8.56 5.88
N ASN A 733 6.43 7.34 5.37
CA ASN A 733 6.05 6.15 6.11
C ASN A 733 7.22 5.18 6.24
N ALA A 734 7.48 4.34 5.23
CA ALA A 734 8.43 3.25 5.32
C ALA A 734 9.82 3.69 5.82
N ALA A 735 10.38 4.76 5.24
CA ALA A 735 11.70 5.28 5.58
C ALA A 735 11.82 5.80 7.03
N GLN A 736 10.72 6.31 7.61
CA GLN A 736 10.79 7.00 8.90
C GLN A 736 10.41 6.13 10.10
N LEU A 737 9.72 5.00 9.89
CA LEU A 737 9.17 4.21 10.98
C LEU A 737 10.22 3.72 11.97
N ARG A 738 11.37 3.26 11.51
CA ARG A 738 12.47 2.83 12.40
C ARG A 738 12.97 3.99 13.23
N TRP A 739 13.36 5.09 12.61
CA TRP A 739 13.94 6.21 13.32
C TRP A 739 12.95 6.86 14.29
N ARG A 740 11.69 7.04 13.87
CA ARG A 740 10.64 7.61 14.73
C ARG A 740 10.27 6.69 15.88
N TRP A 741 10.04 5.41 15.58
CA TRP A 741 9.29 4.49 16.46
C TRP A 741 10.05 3.22 16.81
N GLY A 742 11.10 2.87 16.08
CA GLY A 742 11.91 1.66 16.30
C GLY A 742 11.34 0.40 15.65
N ALA A 743 10.37 0.53 14.77
CA ALA A 743 9.76 -0.61 14.10
C ALA A 743 10.66 -1.15 12.99
N ASP A 744 10.76 -2.48 12.91
CA ASP A 744 11.32 -3.18 11.75
C ASP A 744 10.35 -3.12 10.56
N VAL A 745 10.88 -2.81 9.38
CA VAL A 745 10.12 -2.75 8.14
C VAL A 745 10.85 -3.56 7.06
N PRO A 746 10.85 -4.90 7.13
CA PRO A 746 11.52 -5.78 6.17
C PRO A 746 10.77 -5.79 4.83
N LEU A 747 10.84 -4.69 4.11
CA LEU A 747 10.18 -4.43 2.83
C LEU A 747 11.19 -4.30 1.71
N THR A 748 11.05 -5.07 0.64
CA THR A 748 11.81 -4.88 -0.61
C THR A 748 10.88 -4.34 -1.69
N VAL A 749 11.20 -3.15 -2.23
CA VAL A 749 10.44 -2.52 -3.31
C VAL A 749 11.21 -2.62 -4.60
N ARG A 750 10.75 -3.44 -5.52
CA ARG A 750 11.34 -3.59 -6.87
C ARG A 750 10.79 -2.52 -7.80
N ILE A 751 11.68 -1.84 -8.52
CA ILE A 751 11.29 -0.78 -9.45
C ILE A 751 12.09 -0.94 -10.76
N PRO A 752 11.50 -1.48 -11.82
CA PRO A 752 12.07 -1.48 -13.16
C PRO A 752 12.16 -0.06 -13.74
N LEU A 753 13.29 0.29 -14.34
CA LEU A 753 13.55 1.63 -14.89
C LEU A 753 14.63 1.61 -15.96
N GLY A 754 14.98 2.78 -16.51
CA GLY A 754 16.11 2.95 -17.41
C GLY A 754 15.77 2.87 -18.90
N ALA A 755 16.65 3.44 -19.71
CA ALA A 755 16.50 3.59 -21.15
C ALA A 755 16.78 2.29 -21.93
N LYS A 756 16.80 2.37 -23.27
CA LYS A 756 17.02 1.29 -24.24
C LYS A 756 15.88 0.29 -24.42
N THR A 757 14.76 0.49 -23.77
CA THR A 757 13.52 -0.25 -24.01
C THR A 757 12.56 0.49 -24.93
N ARG A 758 12.86 1.73 -25.29
CA ARG A 758 12.01 2.59 -26.14
C ARG A 758 10.61 2.80 -25.53
N SER A 759 10.58 3.01 -24.24
CA SER A 759 9.34 3.11 -23.46
C SER A 759 8.90 4.56 -23.22
N GLY A 760 9.76 5.53 -23.45
CA GLY A 760 9.47 6.96 -23.35
C GLY A 760 9.48 7.52 -21.92
N PRO A 761 8.97 8.75 -21.71
CA PRO A 761 9.26 9.53 -20.52
C PRO A 761 8.68 8.98 -19.21
N PHE A 762 7.60 8.20 -19.26
CA PHE A 762 6.93 7.71 -18.05
C PHE A 762 7.49 6.35 -17.56
N HIS A 763 8.13 5.60 -18.43
CA HIS A 763 8.54 4.22 -18.17
C HIS A 763 10.05 4.04 -18.04
N ALA A 764 10.82 5.01 -18.54
CA ALA A 764 12.28 4.91 -18.62
C ALA A 764 13.03 5.95 -17.75
N ASN A 765 12.31 6.65 -16.85
CA ASN A 765 12.92 7.64 -15.98
C ASN A 765 13.91 6.99 -15.01
N MET A 766 15.08 7.62 -14.89
CA MET A 766 16.03 7.33 -13.82
C MET A 766 15.64 8.13 -12.57
N ILE A 767 15.43 7.43 -11.47
CA ILE A 767 14.83 8.02 -10.25
C ILE A 767 15.69 7.82 -9.00
N GLU A 768 16.89 7.26 -9.13
CA GLU A 768 17.77 6.97 -7.99
C GLU A 768 18.04 8.19 -7.12
N SER A 769 18.10 9.37 -7.70
CA SER A 769 18.35 10.62 -6.97
C SER A 769 17.12 11.11 -6.18
N TRP A 770 15.90 10.65 -6.49
CA TRP A 770 14.69 11.10 -5.79
C TRP A 770 14.68 10.69 -4.32
N PHE A 771 15.29 9.56 -4.00
CA PHE A 771 15.26 8.96 -2.65
C PHE A 771 16.55 9.18 -1.86
N MET A 772 17.55 9.85 -2.45
CA MET A 772 18.85 10.09 -1.80
C MET A 772 18.77 10.97 -0.55
N ASN A 773 17.68 11.74 -0.41
CA ASN A 773 17.45 12.61 0.74
C ASN A 773 16.73 11.91 1.91
N ASP A 774 16.42 10.62 1.77
CA ASP A 774 15.67 9.85 2.76
C ASP A 774 16.57 8.79 3.41
N PRO A 775 17.23 9.12 4.52
CA PRO A 775 18.30 8.30 5.11
C PRO A 775 17.81 6.96 5.67
N GLY A 776 16.50 6.78 5.87
CA GLY A 776 15.91 5.51 6.31
C GLY A 776 15.68 4.50 5.19
N LEU A 777 16.01 4.82 3.94
CA LEU A 777 15.96 3.90 2.80
C LEU A 777 17.34 3.32 2.50
N THR A 778 17.37 2.05 2.08
CA THR A 778 18.52 1.47 1.39
C THR A 778 18.19 1.40 -0.10
N ILE A 779 19.12 1.83 -0.98
CA ILE A 779 18.90 1.82 -2.42
C ILE A 779 19.99 0.98 -3.08
N VAL A 780 19.61 -0.07 -3.77
CA VAL A 780 20.52 -0.96 -4.52
C VAL A 780 20.21 -0.92 -6.00
N PHE A 781 21.25 -1.01 -6.82
CA PHE A 781 21.13 -0.93 -8.27
C PHE A 781 22.16 -1.82 -8.96
N PRO A 782 21.92 -3.13 -9.07
CA PRO A 782 22.86 -4.07 -9.70
C PRO A 782 23.06 -3.79 -11.18
N SER A 783 24.26 -4.10 -11.68
CA SER A 783 24.65 -3.95 -13.08
C SER A 783 24.75 -5.26 -13.84
N ASN A 784 24.75 -6.40 -13.16
CA ASN A 784 25.02 -7.71 -13.74
C ASN A 784 24.16 -8.80 -13.07
N PRO A 785 23.99 -9.98 -13.69
CA PRO A 785 23.15 -11.07 -13.18
C PRO A 785 23.51 -11.57 -11.79
N GLN A 786 24.81 -11.70 -11.46
CA GLN A 786 25.22 -12.19 -10.14
C GLN A 786 24.83 -11.20 -9.04
N ASP A 787 25.15 -9.93 -9.22
CA ASP A 787 24.76 -8.90 -8.27
C ASP A 787 23.23 -8.74 -8.18
N ALA A 788 22.51 -8.90 -9.30
CA ALA A 788 21.05 -8.86 -9.27
C ALA A 788 20.44 -10.01 -8.45
N TYR A 789 21.02 -11.19 -8.51
CA TYR A 789 20.63 -12.34 -7.70
C TYR A 789 20.98 -12.13 -6.22
N ASP A 790 22.23 -11.79 -5.94
CA ASP A 790 22.75 -11.69 -4.57
C ASP A 790 22.09 -10.53 -3.80
N LEU A 791 22.09 -9.32 -4.39
CA LEU A 791 21.56 -8.15 -3.74
C LEU A 791 20.05 -8.21 -3.49
N LEU A 792 19.27 -8.88 -4.35
CA LEU A 792 17.84 -9.05 -4.09
C LEU A 792 17.60 -9.96 -2.86
N ILE A 793 18.38 -11.04 -2.73
CA ILE A 793 18.29 -11.94 -1.59
C ILE A 793 18.79 -11.23 -0.31
N GLU A 794 19.92 -10.51 -0.37
CA GLU A 794 20.47 -9.77 0.77
C GLU A 794 19.56 -8.62 1.20
N SER A 795 18.93 -7.88 0.25
CA SER A 795 17.97 -6.83 0.53
C SER A 795 16.80 -7.33 1.39
N HIS A 796 16.32 -8.52 1.10
CA HIS A 796 15.20 -9.11 1.81
C HIS A 796 15.57 -9.64 3.20
N GLN A 797 16.86 -9.67 3.56
CA GLN A 797 17.32 -10.01 4.91
C GLN A 797 17.45 -8.78 5.82
N LEU A 798 17.32 -7.58 5.26
CA LEU A 798 17.33 -6.36 6.05
C LEU A 798 16.01 -6.16 6.77
N ASP A 799 16.06 -5.58 7.95
CA ASP A 799 14.87 -5.16 8.71
C ASP A 799 14.41 -3.74 8.33
N ASP A 800 14.96 -3.18 7.27
CA ASP A 800 14.72 -1.84 6.76
C ASP A 800 14.13 -1.88 5.34
N PRO A 801 13.42 -0.84 4.90
CA PRO A 801 12.91 -0.78 3.54
C PRO A 801 14.07 -0.61 2.53
N VAL A 802 14.06 -1.45 1.50
CA VAL A 802 15.02 -1.43 0.40
C VAL A 802 14.32 -1.11 -0.91
N VAL A 803 14.82 -0.09 -1.61
CA VAL A 803 14.45 0.21 -3.00
C VAL A 803 15.43 -0.52 -3.92
N PHE A 804 14.95 -1.55 -4.58
CA PHE A 804 15.72 -2.39 -5.49
C PHE A 804 15.44 -1.94 -6.93
N LEU A 805 16.39 -1.20 -7.52
CA LEU A 805 16.28 -0.67 -8.87
C LEU A 805 16.73 -1.69 -9.89
N GLU A 806 15.94 -1.89 -10.94
CA GLU A 806 16.18 -2.88 -11.98
C GLU A 806 16.29 -2.22 -13.35
N HIS A 807 17.45 -2.32 -14.00
CA HIS A 807 17.60 -1.67 -15.29
C HIS A 807 16.97 -2.50 -16.42
N LEU A 808 15.87 -2.03 -16.99
CA LEU A 808 15.11 -2.71 -18.05
C LEU A 808 15.97 -3.03 -19.30
N GLY A 809 16.85 -2.12 -19.67
CA GLY A 809 17.77 -2.34 -20.79
C GLY A 809 18.76 -3.50 -20.58
N LEU A 810 18.93 -3.97 -19.32
CA LEU A 810 19.78 -5.12 -18.98
C LEU A 810 19.02 -6.45 -18.92
N TYR A 811 17.68 -6.45 -18.96
CA TYR A 811 16.88 -7.68 -18.77
C TYR A 811 17.22 -8.83 -19.73
N GLY A 812 17.84 -8.53 -20.89
CA GLY A 812 18.15 -9.54 -21.88
C GLY A 812 16.93 -10.04 -22.67
N LEU A 813 15.88 -9.23 -22.75
CA LEU A 813 14.69 -9.50 -23.54
C LEU A 813 15.05 -9.57 -25.03
N GLY A 814 14.55 -10.57 -25.76
CA GLY A 814 14.84 -10.73 -27.18
C GLY A 814 16.14 -11.48 -27.52
N GLY A 815 16.40 -12.58 -26.80
CA GLY A 815 17.51 -13.49 -27.09
C GLY A 815 18.74 -13.32 -26.22
N GLY A 816 18.55 -12.74 -25.01
CA GLY A 816 19.60 -12.63 -23.99
C GLY A 816 20.56 -11.47 -24.19
N LYS A 817 20.26 -10.54 -25.11
CA LYS A 817 21.07 -9.34 -25.35
C LYS A 817 20.49 -8.13 -24.61
N THR A 818 21.36 -7.28 -24.09
CA THR A 818 20.99 -5.99 -23.51
C THR A 818 20.49 -5.03 -24.58
N GLY A 819 19.89 -3.92 -24.17
CA GLY A 819 19.53 -2.81 -25.06
C GLY A 819 20.72 -2.17 -25.80
N TRP A 820 21.94 -2.45 -25.38
CA TRP A 820 23.21 -2.07 -26.06
C TRP A 820 23.76 -3.17 -26.99
N GLY A 821 23.03 -4.27 -27.13
CA GLY A 821 23.37 -5.35 -28.06
C GLY A 821 24.34 -6.40 -27.51
N ASP A 822 24.79 -6.28 -26.27
CA ASP A 822 25.73 -7.20 -25.63
C ASP A 822 25.03 -8.33 -24.90
N SER A 823 25.74 -9.45 -24.70
CA SER A 823 25.37 -10.47 -23.74
C SER A 823 26.14 -10.24 -22.44
N ILE A 824 25.41 -10.11 -21.32
CA ILE A 824 25.99 -9.98 -19.99
C ILE A 824 25.67 -11.20 -19.11
N ASN A 825 25.31 -12.33 -19.75
CA ASN A 825 24.89 -13.52 -19.03
C ASN A 825 26.03 -14.07 -18.17
N GLN A 826 25.67 -14.64 -17.01
CA GLN A 826 26.60 -15.23 -16.05
C GLN A 826 26.11 -16.58 -15.56
N VAL A 827 27.04 -17.47 -15.23
CA VAL A 827 26.74 -18.66 -14.44
C VAL A 827 26.69 -18.24 -12.98
N LEU A 828 25.50 -18.31 -12.37
CA LEU A 828 25.30 -17.81 -11.01
C LEU A 828 25.93 -18.73 -9.96
N ASP A 829 26.69 -18.16 -9.04
CA ASP A 829 27.03 -18.79 -7.78
C ASP A 829 25.90 -18.55 -6.75
N THR A 830 24.96 -19.48 -6.69
CA THR A 830 23.80 -19.37 -5.81
C THR A 830 24.08 -19.75 -4.35
N LYS A 831 25.31 -20.19 -4.04
CA LYS A 831 25.67 -20.64 -2.68
C LYS A 831 26.37 -19.57 -1.87
N SER A 832 27.13 -18.69 -2.51
CA SER A 832 27.94 -17.69 -1.82
C SER A 832 27.06 -16.68 -1.05
N VAL A 833 25.95 -16.25 -1.60
CA VAL A 833 25.01 -15.35 -0.90
C VAL A 833 24.42 -16.01 0.35
N ILE A 834 24.04 -17.26 0.27
CA ILE A 834 23.50 -17.99 1.44
C ILE A 834 24.55 -18.09 2.55
N LYS A 835 25.81 -18.42 2.19
CA LYS A 835 26.91 -18.47 3.16
C LYS A 835 27.19 -17.10 3.80
N ARG A 836 27.08 -16.00 3.02
CA ARG A 836 27.22 -14.65 3.60
C ARG A 836 26.11 -14.36 4.61
N ILE A 837 24.87 -14.71 4.28
CA ILE A 837 23.74 -14.53 5.19
C ILE A 837 23.95 -15.34 6.48
N GLU A 838 24.35 -16.60 6.37
CA GLU A 838 24.65 -17.46 7.53
C GLU A 838 25.76 -16.87 8.42
N ASN A 839 26.73 -16.17 7.83
CA ASN A 839 27.81 -15.49 8.54
C ASN A 839 27.44 -14.06 9.01
N ASN A 840 26.22 -13.61 8.79
CA ASN A 840 25.78 -12.22 9.00
C ASN A 840 26.61 -11.17 8.23
N GLU A 841 27.05 -11.53 7.02
CA GLU A 841 27.79 -10.68 6.10
C GLU A 841 26.85 -10.16 4.99
N THR A 842 27.18 -9.03 4.39
CA THR A 842 26.45 -8.47 3.25
C THR A 842 27.39 -7.77 2.29
N THR A 843 26.99 -7.70 1.02
CA THR A 843 27.63 -6.87 -0.01
C THR A 843 26.93 -5.51 -0.17
N ILE A 844 25.77 -5.32 0.47
CA ILE A 844 25.08 -4.02 0.47
C ILE A 844 25.96 -2.98 1.18
N GLY A 845 26.14 -1.83 0.54
CA GLY A 845 27.04 -0.77 1.01
C GLY A 845 28.51 -0.96 0.62
N LYS A 846 28.82 -2.01 -0.20
CA LYS A 846 30.18 -2.26 -0.70
C LYS A 846 30.20 -2.15 -2.22
N ALA A 847 31.06 -1.28 -2.74
CA ALA A 847 31.29 -1.20 -4.18
C ALA A 847 32.12 -2.40 -4.67
N ASN A 848 32.04 -2.67 -5.98
CA ASN A 848 32.86 -3.69 -6.62
C ASN A 848 33.82 -3.03 -7.62
N VAL A 849 35.11 -3.27 -7.47
CA VAL A 849 36.09 -2.94 -8.51
C VAL A 849 35.90 -3.97 -9.64
N ILE A 850 35.19 -3.58 -10.69
CA ILE A 850 34.86 -4.45 -11.82
C ILE A 850 36.07 -4.69 -12.73
N ARG A 851 36.92 -3.69 -12.90
CA ARG A 851 38.14 -3.74 -13.71
C ARG A 851 39.28 -2.99 -13.02
N GLY A 852 40.44 -3.62 -12.91
CA GLY A 852 41.65 -2.97 -12.39
C GLY A 852 42.24 -1.98 -13.39
N GLY A 853 42.83 -0.89 -12.89
CA GLY A 853 43.51 0.11 -13.72
C GLY A 853 44.30 1.11 -12.88
N LYS A 854 45.12 1.93 -13.57
CA LYS A 854 46.04 2.89 -12.91
C LYS A 854 45.98 4.31 -13.44
N ASP A 855 45.37 4.53 -14.61
CA ASP A 855 45.49 5.81 -15.33
C ASP A 855 44.29 6.75 -15.08
N LEU A 856 43.10 6.20 -14.73
CA LEU A 856 41.90 6.94 -14.42
C LEU A 856 40.88 6.01 -13.76
N THR A 857 40.06 6.51 -12.85
CA THR A 857 38.91 5.80 -12.24
C THR A 857 37.60 6.27 -12.85
N ILE A 858 36.76 5.31 -13.31
CA ILE A 858 35.35 5.56 -13.63
C ILE A 858 34.50 4.93 -12.54
N ILE A 859 33.72 5.77 -11.84
CA ILE A 859 32.74 5.34 -10.84
C ILE A 859 31.37 5.39 -11.49
N THR A 860 30.61 4.32 -11.40
CA THR A 860 29.36 4.17 -12.14
C THR A 860 28.44 3.14 -11.49
N TRP A 861 27.24 2.93 -12.03
CA TRP A 861 26.26 1.96 -11.57
C TRP A 861 25.27 1.56 -12.68
N GLY A 862 24.49 0.51 -12.48
CA GLY A 862 23.48 0.04 -13.42
C GLY A 862 24.05 -0.20 -14.82
N ALA A 863 23.35 0.23 -15.86
CA ALA A 863 23.75 -0.03 -17.24
C ALA A 863 25.03 0.71 -17.67
N MET A 864 25.36 1.79 -17.01
CA MET A 864 26.56 2.57 -17.38
C MET A 864 27.86 1.85 -17.07
N VAL A 865 27.86 0.83 -16.22
CA VAL A 865 29.01 -0.10 -16.03
C VAL A 865 29.44 -0.70 -17.37
N HIS A 866 28.49 -1.12 -18.23
CA HIS A 866 28.79 -1.74 -19.52
C HIS A 866 29.27 -0.73 -20.56
N VAL A 867 28.87 0.51 -20.47
CA VAL A 867 29.42 1.61 -21.25
C VAL A 867 30.88 1.86 -20.85
N ALA A 868 31.16 1.92 -19.52
CA ALA A 868 32.52 2.10 -19.00
C ALA A 868 33.45 0.96 -19.41
N LEU A 869 33.01 -0.30 -19.36
CA LEU A 869 33.81 -1.46 -19.81
C LEU A 869 34.19 -1.35 -21.28
N LYS A 870 33.26 -0.98 -22.17
CA LYS A 870 33.56 -0.75 -23.59
C LYS A 870 34.53 0.39 -23.81
N VAL A 871 34.47 1.43 -22.99
CA VAL A 871 35.43 2.53 -23.04
C VAL A 871 36.81 2.04 -22.64
N ALA A 872 36.91 1.30 -21.53
CA ALA A 872 38.16 0.72 -21.05
C ALA A 872 38.79 -0.20 -22.09
N ASP A 873 38.03 -1.08 -22.76
CA ASP A 873 38.49 -1.96 -23.80
C ASP A 873 39.00 -1.22 -25.08
N LYS A 874 38.43 -0.05 -25.36
CA LYS A 874 38.92 0.78 -26.49
C LYS A 874 40.21 1.48 -26.15
N ILE A 875 40.31 2.07 -24.93
CA ILE A 875 41.48 2.88 -24.56
C ILE A 875 42.68 2.01 -24.16
N SER A 876 42.48 0.78 -23.68
CA SER A 876 43.57 -0.15 -23.38
C SER A 876 44.40 -0.50 -24.59
N LYS A 877 43.79 -0.47 -25.79
CA LYS A 877 44.51 -0.63 -27.08
C LYS A 877 45.44 0.55 -27.38
N GLU A 878 45.27 1.67 -26.71
CA GLU A 878 46.13 2.86 -26.80
C GLU A 878 47.13 2.92 -25.62
N GLY A 879 47.15 1.90 -24.75
CA GLY A 879 48.11 1.72 -23.67
C GLY A 879 47.72 2.31 -22.33
N PHE A 880 46.43 2.66 -22.14
CA PHE A 880 45.93 3.21 -20.87
C PHE A 880 44.95 2.22 -20.23
N GLU A 881 45.09 2.02 -18.91
CA GLU A 881 44.27 1.10 -18.14
C GLU A 881 43.37 1.87 -17.16
N ILE A 882 42.07 1.72 -17.37
CA ILE A 882 41.04 2.41 -16.62
C ILE A 882 40.48 1.49 -15.53
N GLU A 883 40.49 1.97 -14.31
CA GLU A 883 39.82 1.32 -13.20
C GLU A 883 38.32 1.62 -13.23
N ILE A 884 37.49 0.60 -13.07
CA ILE A 884 36.02 0.75 -13.06
C ILE A 884 35.47 0.26 -11.75
N ILE A 885 34.73 1.14 -11.06
CA ILE A 885 34.01 0.85 -9.84
C ILE A 885 32.51 0.84 -10.13
N ASP A 886 31.88 -0.28 -9.82
CA ASP A 886 30.42 -0.40 -9.74
C ASP A 886 29.98 -0.17 -8.30
N LEU A 887 29.19 0.88 -8.05
CA LEU A 887 28.70 1.17 -6.71
C LEU A 887 27.75 0.10 -6.17
N ARG A 888 26.91 -0.52 -7.00
CA ARG A 888 25.90 -1.54 -6.66
C ARG A 888 24.86 -1.07 -5.64
N THR A 889 25.32 -0.35 -4.60
CA THR A 889 24.50 0.29 -3.58
C THR A 889 24.62 1.79 -3.71
N ILE A 890 23.51 2.45 -3.89
CA ILE A 890 23.42 3.89 -4.07
C ILE A 890 23.29 4.60 -2.72
N LEU A 891 22.57 4.00 -1.78
CA LEU A 891 22.43 4.52 -0.43
C LEU A 891 22.42 3.33 0.56
N PRO A 892 23.39 3.26 1.48
CA PRO A 892 24.64 4.03 1.52
C PRO A 892 25.63 3.59 0.44
N PHE A 893 26.40 4.51 -0.16
CA PHE A 893 27.44 4.13 -1.12
C PHE A 893 28.82 4.04 -0.46
N ASP A 894 29.69 3.21 -1.03
CA ASP A 894 31.03 2.93 -0.54
C ASP A 894 32.02 4.05 -0.91
N THR A 895 32.11 5.05 -0.06
CA THR A 895 33.07 6.15 -0.26
C THR A 895 34.51 5.69 -0.15
N ASN A 896 34.80 4.75 0.76
CA ASN A 896 36.18 4.30 1.03
C ASN A 896 36.83 3.66 -0.20
N THR A 897 36.16 2.68 -0.83
CA THR A 897 36.64 2.05 -2.07
C THR A 897 36.84 3.08 -3.18
N CYS A 898 35.93 4.04 -3.32
CA CYS A 898 36.03 5.10 -4.32
C CYS A 898 37.22 6.01 -4.07
N ILE A 899 37.44 6.47 -2.84
CA ILE A 899 38.56 7.36 -2.45
C ILE A 899 39.89 6.66 -2.70
N GLN A 900 40.06 5.42 -2.27
CA GLN A 900 41.31 4.67 -2.47
C GLN A 900 41.64 4.50 -3.96
N SER A 901 40.67 4.22 -4.80
CA SER A 901 40.84 4.13 -6.23
C SER A 901 41.25 5.47 -6.84
N VAL A 902 40.58 6.55 -6.44
CA VAL A 902 40.88 7.91 -6.94
C VAL A 902 42.28 8.38 -6.49
N MET A 903 42.69 8.12 -5.25
CA MET A 903 44.02 8.42 -4.77
C MET A 903 45.11 7.66 -5.56
N LYS A 904 44.86 6.43 -5.97
CA LYS A 904 45.71 5.61 -6.84
C LYS A 904 45.85 6.18 -8.26
N THR A 905 44.69 6.47 -8.89
CA THR A 905 44.65 6.87 -10.31
C THR A 905 44.73 8.37 -10.53
N LYS A 906 44.47 9.17 -9.49
CA LYS A 906 44.52 10.64 -9.47
C LYS A 906 43.57 11.36 -10.44
N LYS A 907 42.68 10.63 -11.09
CA LYS A 907 41.73 11.13 -12.10
C LYS A 907 40.40 10.39 -11.96
N MET A 908 39.29 11.13 -11.96
CA MET A 908 37.98 10.59 -11.70
C MET A 908 36.95 11.04 -12.73
N ILE A 909 36.20 10.08 -13.25
CA ILE A 909 34.94 10.31 -13.97
C ILE A 909 33.82 9.63 -13.20
N ILE A 910 32.72 10.34 -12.95
CA ILE A 910 31.46 9.76 -12.52
C ILE A 910 30.57 9.63 -13.74
N LEU A 911 30.10 8.42 -14.02
CA LEU A 911 29.26 8.12 -15.19
C LEU A 911 27.88 7.64 -14.72
N GLN A 912 26.83 8.39 -15.05
CA GLN A 912 25.44 8.08 -14.70
C GLN A 912 24.53 8.12 -15.92
N GLU A 913 23.40 7.41 -15.86
CA GLU A 913 22.36 7.47 -16.91
C GLU A 913 21.31 8.55 -16.62
N SER A 914 21.10 8.93 -15.35
CA SER A 914 20.22 10.04 -15.02
C SER A 914 20.74 11.38 -15.60
N GLN A 915 19.83 12.36 -15.63
CA GLN A 915 20.13 13.70 -16.13
C GLN A 915 21.36 14.30 -15.43
N TYR A 916 22.07 15.14 -16.16
CA TYR A 916 23.24 15.81 -15.62
C TYR A 916 22.90 16.66 -14.40
N THR A 917 21.88 17.54 -14.52
CA THR A 917 21.43 18.40 -13.43
C THR A 917 20.62 17.62 -12.40
N GLY A 918 21.01 17.68 -11.14
CA GLY A 918 20.32 16.98 -10.04
C GLY A 918 20.58 15.47 -9.98
N GLY A 919 21.42 14.94 -10.87
CA GLY A 919 21.81 13.54 -10.81
C GLY A 919 22.78 13.25 -9.66
N LEU A 920 22.76 12.01 -9.18
CA LEU A 920 23.55 11.52 -8.05
C LEU A 920 25.05 11.72 -8.20
N GLY A 921 25.58 11.71 -9.45
CA GLY A 921 27.01 11.79 -9.72
C GLY A 921 27.68 13.03 -9.12
N HIS A 922 26.98 14.14 -8.99
CA HIS A 922 27.52 15.35 -8.34
C HIS A 922 27.72 15.15 -6.84
N THR A 923 26.77 14.47 -6.15
CA THR A 923 26.92 14.13 -4.75
C THR A 923 28.08 13.16 -4.52
N VAL A 924 28.17 12.11 -5.34
CA VAL A 924 29.28 11.14 -5.29
C VAL A 924 30.62 11.83 -5.53
N SER A 925 30.70 12.67 -6.54
CA SER A 925 31.90 13.45 -6.86
C SER A 925 32.32 14.35 -5.69
N SER A 926 31.39 15.10 -5.11
CA SER A 926 31.65 16.00 -4.00
C SER A 926 32.19 15.26 -2.77
N ARG A 927 31.55 14.17 -2.40
CA ARG A 927 31.93 13.33 -1.24
C ARG A 927 33.32 12.72 -1.38
N ILE A 928 33.70 12.29 -2.57
CA ILE A 928 35.03 11.73 -2.83
C ILE A 928 36.06 12.86 -2.83
N MET A 929 35.75 14.00 -3.43
CA MET A 929 36.63 15.17 -3.49
C MET A 929 37.00 15.71 -2.11
N GLU A 930 36.10 15.64 -1.13
CA GLU A 930 36.39 16.13 0.22
C GLU A 930 37.67 15.52 0.82
N GLU A 931 37.99 14.28 0.47
CA GLU A 931 39.14 13.53 1.00
C GLU A 931 40.27 13.33 -0.01
N SER A 932 40.01 13.38 -1.32
CA SER A 932 40.99 13.11 -2.35
C SER A 932 41.44 14.32 -3.14
N PHE A 933 40.99 15.53 -2.81
CA PHE A 933 41.24 16.74 -3.59
C PHE A 933 42.76 16.99 -3.87
N TRP A 934 43.58 16.87 -2.82
CA TRP A 934 45.00 17.16 -2.93
C TRP A 934 45.81 16.08 -3.67
N ASP A 935 45.21 14.89 -3.86
CA ASP A 935 45.85 13.81 -4.62
C ASP A 935 45.48 13.84 -6.11
N MET A 936 44.52 14.67 -6.52
CA MET A 936 44.05 14.72 -7.89
C MET A 936 44.93 15.55 -8.82
N GLU A 937 45.18 15.01 -10.00
CA GLU A 937 45.91 15.68 -11.08
C GLU A 937 44.99 16.38 -12.10
N TYR A 938 43.66 16.06 -12.07
CA TYR A 938 42.65 16.59 -12.97
C TYR A 938 41.34 16.87 -12.23
N PRO A 939 40.58 17.93 -12.56
CA PRO A 939 39.26 18.13 -12.01
C PRO A 939 38.33 16.94 -12.30
N PRO A 940 37.47 16.53 -11.34
CA PRO A 940 36.53 15.47 -11.57
C PRO A 940 35.57 15.83 -12.71
N VAL A 941 35.13 14.82 -13.47
CA VAL A 941 34.17 14.99 -14.54
C VAL A 941 32.93 14.14 -14.25
N VAL A 942 31.77 14.78 -14.19
CA VAL A 942 30.50 14.07 -14.15
C VAL A 942 29.90 14.01 -15.56
N ILE A 943 29.54 12.81 -16.02
CA ILE A 943 28.89 12.58 -17.29
C ILE A 943 27.51 11.96 -17.01
N GLY A 944 26.46 12.66 -17.43
CA GLY A 944 25.06 12.23 -17.28
C GLY A 944 24.31 12.38 -18.61
N ALA A 945 23.05 11.96 -18.63
CA ALA A 945 22.17 12.24 -19.75
C ALA A 945 21.91 13.74 -19.92
N LEU A 946 21.43 14.12 -21.08
CA LEU A 946 20.95 15.49 -21.31
C LEU A 946 19.76 15.80 -20.38
N ASP A 947 19.64 17.06 -20.00
CA ASP A 947 18.55 17.55 -19.13
C ASP A 947 17.21 17.61 -19.88
N THR A 948 16.72 16.43 -20.27
CA THR A 948 15.45 16.23 -20.97
C THR A 948 14.74 15.02 -20.38
N PRO A 949 13.40 14.92 -20.45
CA PRO A 949 12.71 13.66 -20.27
C PRO A 949 13.22 12.60 -21.25
N VAL A 950 13.17 11.34 -20.91
CA VAL A 950 13.62 10.25 -21.78
C VAL A 950 12.73 10.14 -23.02
N PRO A 951 13.23 10.31 -24.24
CA PRO A 951 12.41 10.31 -25.44
C PRO A 951 11.94 8.90 -25.84
N PHE A 952 10.80 8.82 -26.54
CA PHE A 952 10.28 7.55 -27.07
C PHE A 952 10.98 7.10 -28.37
N SER A 953 11.38 8.07 -29.22
CA SER A 953 12.05 7.75 -30.47
C SER A 953 13.44 7.16 -30.23
N PRO A 954 13.80 6.02 -30.88
CA PRO A 954 15.11 5.43 -30.71
C PRO A 954 16.29 6.38 -30.98
N THR A 955 16.18 7.21 -32.01
CA THR A 955 17.25 8.16 -32.36
C THR A 955 17.40 9.28 -31.35
N LEU A 956 16.30 9.72 -30.73
CA LEU A 956 16.34 10.75 -29.69
C LEU A 956 16.81 10.16 -28.36
N GLU A 957 16.32 8.98 -27.97
CA GLU A 957 16.74 8.29 -26.75
C GLU A 957 18.24 7.97 -26.78
N ASP A 958 18.75 7.45 -27.95
CA ASP A 958 20.18 7.15 -28.12
C ASP A 958 21.06 8.39 -28.09
N HIS A 959 20.52 9.56 -28.40
CA HIS A 959 21.23 10.82 -28.31
C HIS A 959 21.21 11.43 -26.91
N THR A 960 20.23 11.07 -26.10
CA THR A 960 20.01 11.64 -24.76
C THR A 960 20.98 11.03 -23.72
N ILE A 961 21.19 9.72 -23.76
CA ILE A 961 21.98 8.99 -22.78
C ILE A 961 23.48 9.02 -23.13
N PRO A 962 24.39 8.90 -22.13
CA PRO A 962 25.83 8.87 -22.39
C PRO A 962 26.22 7.72 -23.33
N THR A 963 26.98 8.04 -24.36
CA THR A 963 27.51 7.06 -25.34
C THR A 963 28.97 6.71 -25.06
N VAL A 964 29.39 5.55 -25.54
CA VAL A 964 30.82 5.13 -25.47
C VAL A 964 31.74 6.19 -26.07
N GLU A 965 31.33 6.81 -27.18
CA GLU A 965 32.11 7.85 -27.86
C GLU A 965 32.23 9.12 -27.05
N LEU A 966 31.16 9.53 -26.36
CA LEU A 966 31.17 10.69 -25.45
C LEU A 966 32.15 10.44 -24.30
N VAL A 967 31.99 9.33 -23.59
CA VAL A 967 32.83 8.97 -22.45
C VAL A 967 34.30 8.81 -22.87
N LEU A 968 34.56 8.11 -23.97
CA LEU A 968 35.92 7.93 -24.51
C LEU A 968 36.61 9.27 -24.82
N ARG A 969 35.87 10.26 -25.30
CA ARG A 969 36.42 11.61 -25.56
C ARG A 969 36.91 12.27 -24.27
N HIS A 970 36.13 12.15 -23.19
CA HIS A 970 36.53 12.69 -21.88
C HIS A 970 37.71 11.91 -21.29
N VAL A 971 37.69 10.58 -21.36
CA VAL A 971 38.81 9.74 -20.92
C VAL A 971 40.10 10.13 -21.66
N LYS A 972 40.09 10.21 -22.99
CA LYS A 972 41.25 10.62 -23.78
C LYS A 972 41.80 11.99 -23.39
N ARG A 973 40.90 12.94 -23.17
CA ARG A 973 41.30 14.29 -22.71
C ARG A 973 42.07 14.25 -21.39
N MET A 974 41.69 13.33 -20.47
CA MET A 974 42.26 13.23 -19.13
C MET A 974 43.53 12.38 -19.09
N VAL A 975 43.67 11.37 -19.95
CA VAL A 975 44.84 10.45 -19.92
C VAL A 975 45.90 10.80 -20.93
N ILE A 976 45.55 11.38 -22.10
CA ILE A 976 46.50 11.69 -23.17
C ILE A 976 47.06 13.14 -23.09
N ASN A 977 46.17 14.09 -22.78
CA ASN A 977 46.59 15.48 -22.68
C ASN A 977 47.12 15.77 -21.25
N LYS A 978 48.44 15.71 -21.08
CA LYS A 978 49.08 16.11 -19.82
C LYS A 978 49.12 17.64 -19.65
#